data_96ee370a8c471a879528ef79c4ffddae
#
_entry.id   96ee370a8c471a879528ef79c4ffddae
#
_cell.length_a   1.000
_cell.length_b   1.000
_cell.length_c   1.000
_cell.angle_alpha   90.00
_cell.angle_beta   90.00
_cell.angle_gamma   90.00
#
_symmetry.space_group_name_H-M   'P 1'
#
loop_
_entity.id
_entity.type
_entity.pdbx_description
1 polymer ?
#
loop_
_entity_poly.entity_id
_entity_poly.type
_entity_poly.pdbx_seq_one_letter_code
_entity_poly.pdbx_strand_id
1 'polypeptide(L)'
;MDKARLNAKLAVAIAATLGAPLGAELTQAQDVQVQVESGGLEEVVVTARKREENLQDLGTAVSAMGQAELNRRFDVDLQDFANAAPNVVIDDLQQGPGSPAAIAIRGIGTTDVEKNFDPTVGVVVDGVFIGANSGAMLKAIDLQSVEILRGPQGTLFGRNSIAGVINVTRQRPQTDFGGGVRLGYGNYDDKQLDGYVNIPMGEQFAFKISGAYRDRDGYFDNLTLGRESGEMEYKSISPSLLWRPSESLEFYYRYDDSQQDQDANTVQNMAQPGQVFCFFYEQCAQGVTTPQSGDRYDVLQNGDRHDSFFDSEMHIFNARWDISDANRLEYLFGYFTTDEEVYQDWDATPLTLYHTERPAVYTQRSHELRLTHDADGALTYTLGAYVWNSSYRIDLLSEIGFGDFLFPGVVPPGSVLPVPQTVQQHTDSYAAFVEADYAFNDAWTLTLGGRYTKDEKDSGLIDPTMPELATLGSLDNPFEEEWDEFTPKAGLRYRVSPDLMFFGLYSKGYRSGGFSGRANTYDAASKPYDPETVDNYEVGVKSEWLDRRLRLNASAYFMKYDDKQEELSEQAPVGTGQQTVVLNASSAEITGLEIELLTTPFEGFTLSASLGLLDSEYKDFADPIDGRDLTFLKLRRAPDMTATIAPTYEWDMLGGQMWVTASWHYIDELELTFYNSPQSQNPEQNVFDASLNYQFNNTTLSAYGMNLSDEDSWSVGFDVGATLDFGGLWTYTATRPPRTYGFRLTQKF
;
A
#
# COMPACT_ATOMS: atom_id res chain seq x y z
N MET A 1 20.99 -7.84 -8.03
CA MET A 1 21.25 -9.27 -7.66
C MET A 1 21.21 -10.13 -8.90
N ASP A 2 21.97 -11.23 -8.97
CA ASP A 2 22.08 -12.03 -10.21
C ASP A 2 20.83 -12.92 -10.37
N LYS A 3 20.06 -12.75 -11.47
CA LYS A 3 18.88 -13.58 -11.83
C LYS A 3 19.17 -15.08 -11.68
N ALA A 4 20.41 -15.50 -11.93
CA ALA A 4 20.83 -16.89 -11.76
C ALA A 4 20.78 -17.37 -10.29
N ARG A 5 20.98 -16.47 -9.32
CA ARG A 5 20.95 -16.82 -7.90
C ARG A 5 19.54 -17.04 -7.37
N LEU A 6 18.58 -16.19 -7.78
CA LEU A 6 17.19 -16.36 -7.37
C LEU A 6 16.55 -17.59 -8.05
N ASN A 7 16.80 -17.79 -9.34
CA ASN A 7 16.34 -19.00 -10.04
C ASN A 7 16.90 -20.28 -9.41
N ALA A 8 18.16 -20.27 -8.93
CA ALA A 8 18.73 -21.40 -8.20
C ALA A 8 18.07 -21.59 -6.83
N LYS A 9 17.79 -20.51 -6.09
CA LYS A 9 17.10 -20.56 -4.80
C LYS A 9 15.67 -21.08 -4.96
N LEU A 10 14.94 -20.60 -5.97
CA LEU A 10 13.57 -21.03 -6.26
C LEU A 10 13.51 -22.51 -6.70
N ALA A 11 14.45 -22.94 -7.54
CA ALA A 11 14.57 -24.35 -7.95
C ALA A 11 14.83 -25.28 -6.75
N VAL A 12 15.64 -24.85 -5.78
CA VAL A 12 15.88 -25.60 -4.53
C VAL A 12 14.61 -25.64 -3.67
N ALA A 13 13.86 -24.54 -3.57
CA ALA A 13 12.61 -24.50 -2.83
C ALA A 13 11.53 -25.40 -3.47
N ILE A 14 11.38 -25.35 -4.79
CA ILE A 14 10.45 -26.21 -5.54
C ILE A 14 10.88 -27.68 -5.46
N ALA A 15 12.18 -27.97 -5.55
CA ALA A 15 12.69 -29.34 -5.39
C ALA A 15 12.49 -29.88 -3.97
N ALA A 16 12.57 -29.02 -2.95
CA ALA A 16 12.27 -29.38 -1.55
C ALA A 16 10.78 -29.67 -1.36
N THR A 17 9.89 -28.94 -2.04
CA THR A 17 8.43 -29.18 -1.97
C THR A 17 8.00 -30.43 -2.75
N LEU A 18 8.64 -30.72 -3.89
CA LEU A 18 8.30 -31.87 -4.73
C LEU A 18 9.08 -33.17 -4.35
N GLY A 19 10.20 -33.03 -3.63
CA GLY A 19 11.11 -34.13 -3.30
C GLY A 19 10.93 -34.75 -1.91
N ALA A 20 9.94 -34.37 -1.15
CA ALA A 20 9.62 -35.02 0.12
C ALA A 20 9.19 -36.48 -0.16
N PRO A 21 9.82 -37.48 0.47
CA PRO A 21 9.48 -38.85 0.18
C PRO A 21 8.03 -39.16 0.58
N LEU A 22 7.23 -39.58 -0.38
CA LEU A 22 5.86 -40.10 -0.21
C LEU A 22 5.78 -41.37 0.66
N GLY A 23 6.72 -41.58 1.58
CA GLY A 23 6.92 -42.79 2.35
C GLY A 23 6.91 -42.62 3.87
N ALA A 24 6.51 -41.49 4.42
CA ALA A 24 6.21 -41.40 5.84
C ALA A 24 4.80 -41.96 6.08
N GLU A 25 4.70 -42.99 6.94
CA GLU A 25 3.40 -43.51 7.39
C GLU A 25 2.55 -42.35 7.91
N LEU A 26 1.38 -42.14 7.27
CA LEU A 26 0.36 -41.21 7.69
C LEU A 26 -0.11 -41.62 9.10
N THR A 27 0.57 -41.16 10.11
CA THR A 27 -0.04 -41.02 11.42
C THR A 27 -1.12 -39.95 11.22
N GLN A 28 -2.38 -40.36 11.34
CA GLN A 28 -3.52 -39.44 11.31
C GLN A 28 -3.21 -38.28 12.26
N ALA A 29 -2.97 -37.10 11.70
CA ALA A 29 -3.05 -35.86 12.43
C ALA A 29 -4.48 -35.85 13.03
N GLN A 30 -4.55 -35.85 14.33
CA GLN A 30 -5.80 -35.52 15.01
C GLN A 30 -6.07 -34.07 14.65
N ASP A 31 -7.12 -33.86 13.85
CA ASP A 31 -7.75 -32.55 13.72
C ASP A 31 -7.93 -32.02 15.14
N VAL A 32 -7.19 -30.99 15.48
CA VAL A 32 -7.63 -30.08 16.53
C VAL A 32 -8.84 -29.38 15.92
N GLN A 33 -9.98 -30.06 16.03
CA GLN A 33 -11.27 -29.42 15.89
C GLN A 33 -11.30 -28.40 17.03
N VAL A 34 -10.98 -27.15 16.70
CA VAL A 34 -11.56 -26.03 17.46
C VAL A 34 -13.05 -26.32 17.41
N GLN A 35 -13.65 -26.72 18.54
CA GLN A 35 -15.08 -26.83 18.68
C GLN A 35 -15.64 -25.43 18.44
N VAL A 36 -15.98 -25.13 17.21
CA VAL A 36 -16.90 -24.03 16.89
C VAL A 36 -18.20 -24.42 17.58
N GLU A 37 -18.49 -23.76 18.68
CA GLU A 37 -19.85 -23.78 19.24
C GLU A 37 -20.78 -23.41 18.08
N SER A 38 -21.67 -24.30 17.72
CA SER A 38 -22.43 -24.24 16.51
C SER A 38 -23.23 -22.93 16.41
N GLY A 39 -22.79 -22.00 15.57
CA GLY A 39 -23.60 -20.93 15.04
C GLY A 39 -23.18 -19.47 15.24
N GLY A 40 -22.09 -19.14 15.94
CA GLY A 40 -21.62 -17.76 16.14
C GLY A 40 -20.46 -17.35 15.20
N LEU A 41 -20.27 -16.05 14.97
CA LEU A 41 -19.11 -15.50 14.26
C LEU A 41 -17.82 -15.75 15.05
N GLU A 42 -16.74 -16.04 14.34
CA GLU A 42 -15.42 -16.25 14.91
C GLU A 42 -14.89 -14.95 15.56
N GLU A 43 -14.20 -15.10 16.68
CA GLU A 43 -13.53 -14.01 17.34
C GLU A 43 -12.29 -13.60 16.54
N VAL A 44 -12.15 -12.31 16.21
CA VAL A 44 -11.04 -11.79 15.46
C VAL A 44 -10.02 -11.16 16.40
N VAL A 45 -8.86 -11.78 16.52
CA VAL A 45 -7.71 -11.24 17.26
C VAL A 45 -6.85 -10.41 16.32
N VAL A 46 -6.47 -9.23 16.76
CA VAL A 46 -5.67 -8.26 16.01
C VAL A 46 -4.45 -7.80 16.80
N THR A 47 -3.47 -7.27 16.11
CA THR A 47 -2.23 -6.73 16.67
C THR A 47 -2.10 -5.20 16.48
N ALA A 48 -3.22 -4.56 16.18
CA ALA A 48 -3.37 -3.14 15.85
C ALA A 48 -2.73 -2.17 16.87
N ARG A 49 -2.62 -2.57 18.15
CA ARG A 49 -1.99 -1.78 19.20
C ARG A 49 -0.66 -2.37 19.68
N LYS A 50 0.04 -3.10 18.81
CA LYS A 50 1.31 -3.80 19.09
C LYS A 50 1.19 -4.83 20.23
N ARG A 51 -0.02 -5.33 20.49
CA ARG A 51 -0.38 -6.42 21.38
C ARG A 51 -1.60 -7.16 20.83
N GLU A 52 -1.74 -8.43 21.19
CA GLU A 52 -2.89 -9.24 20.77
C GLU A 52 -4.14 -8.81 21.56
N GLU A 53 -5.17 -8.36 20.86
CA GLU A 53 -6.45 -7.92 21.46
C GLU A 53 -7.61 -8.36 20.57
N ASN A 54 -8.80 -8.55 21.17
CA ASN A 54 -10.01 -8.80 20.40
C ASN A 54 -10.41 -7.52 19.64
N LEU A 55 -10.76 -7.64 18.35
CA LEU A 55 -11.23 -6.55 17.51
C LEU A 55 -12.37 -5.76 18.14
N GLN A 56 -13.32 -6.46 18.83
CA GLN A 56 -14.48 -5.84 19.47
C GLN A 56 -14.13 -5.06 20.74
N ASP A 57 -12.92 -5.23 21.29
CA ASP A 57 -12.46 -4.53 22.48
C ASP A 57 -11.68 -3.24 22.16
N LEU A 58 -11.37 -2.99 20.90
CA LEU A 58 -10.62 -1.81 20.47
C LEU A 58 -11.50 -0.57 20.38
N GLY A 59 -11.08 0.53 21.03
CA GLY A 59 -11.73 1.85 20.94
C GLY A 59 -11.26 2.68 19.74
N THR A 60 -11.18 2.08 18.56
CA THR A 60 -10.81 2.72 17.29
C THR A 60 -11.39 1.93 16.11
N ALA A 61 -11.51 2.58 14.95
CA ALA A 61 -11.94 1.93 13.71
C ALA A 61 -10.82 1.06 13.14
N VAL A 62 -11.07 -0.24 13.06
CA VAL A 62 -10.15 -1.23 12.47
C VAL A 62 -10.95 -2.23 11.66
N SER A 63 -10.57 -2.45 10.41
CA SER A 63 -11.02 -3.59 9.61
C SER A 63 -9.92 -4.66 9.65
N ALA A 64 -10.28 -5.89 9.93
CA ALA A 64 -9.31 -6.98 10.02
C ALA A 64 -9.83 -8.24 9.36
N MET A 65 -8.96 -8.87 8.57
CA MET A 65 -9.19 -10.18 7.97
C MET A 65 -8.20 -11.18 8.55
N GLY A 66 -8.74 -12.22 9.17
CA GLY A 66 -7.95 -13.34 9.66
C GLY A 66 -7.72 -14.40 8.58
N GLN A 67 -6.90 -15.40 8.90
CA GLN A 67 -6.49 -16.46 7.98
C GLN A 67 -7.67 -17.22 7.36
N ALA A 68 -8.74 -17.50 8.12
CA ALA A 68 -9.92 -18.21 7.62
C ALA A 68 -10.62 -17.43 6.51
N GLU A 69 -10.78 -16.13 6.66
CA GLU A 69 -11.36 -15.25 5.64
C GLU A 69 -10.43 -15.11 4.42
N LEU A 70 -9.13 -14.89 4.64
CA LEU A 70 -8.12 -14.83 3.58
C LEU A 70 -8.09 -16.10 2.72
N ASN A 71 -8.26 -17.28 3.33
CA ASN A 71 -8.30 -18.55 2.61
C ASN A 71 -9.58 -18.75 1.77
N ARG A 72 -10.70 -18.11 2.15
CA ARG A 72 -11.97 -18.16 1.40
C ARG A 72 -12.01 -17.20 0.24
N ARG A 73 -11.25 -16.11 0.33
CA ARG A 73 -11.07 -15.14 -0.74
C ARG A 73 -10.09 -15.67 -1.77
N PHE A 74 -10.17 -15.13 -2.95
CA PHE A 74 -9.23 -15.39 -4.06
C PHE A 74 -8.34 -14.18 -4.33
N ASP A 75 -8.36 -13.23 -3.41
CA ASP A 75 -7.58 -12.00 -3.43
C ASP A 75 -6.07 -12.29 -3.59
N VAL A 76 -5.40 -11.47 -4.35
CA VAL A 76 -4.01 -11.74 -4.80
C VAL A 76 -3.04 -10.72 -4.24
N ASP A 77 -3.51 -9.53 -3.86
CA ASP A 77 -2.67 -8.45 -3.36
C ASP A 77 -3.39 -7.54 -2.35
N LEU A 78 -2.70 -6.48 -1.93
CA LEU A 78 -3.19 -5.57 -0.90
C LEU A 78 -4.40 -4.74 -1.35
N GLN A 79 -4.53 -4.44 -2.65
CA GLN A 79 -5.66 -3.69 -3.20
C GLN A 79 -6.98 -4.45 -2.99
N ASP A 80 -6.97 -5.76 -3.18
CA ASP A 80 -8.15 -6.59 -3.00
C ASP A 80 -8.67 -6.58 -1.55
N PHE A 81 -7.74 -6.49 -0.58
CA PHE A 81 -8.12 -6.38 0.85
C PHE A 81 -8.68 -5.00 1.20
N ALA A 82 -8.17 -3.94 0.57
CA ALA A 82 -8.65 -2.58 0.79
C ALA A 82 -10.13 -2.42 0.41
N ASN A 83 -10.57 -3.09 -0.64
CA ASN A 83 -11.96 -3.06 -1.09
C ASN A 83 -12.97 -3.50 -0.02
N ALA A 84 -12.55 -4.22 1.02
CA ALA A 84 -13.41 -4.63 2.12
C ALA A 84 -13.55 -3.57 3.23
N ALA A 85 -12.66 -2.58 3.29
CA ALA A 85 -12.64 -1.56 4.33
C ALA A 85 -13.31 -0.25 3.82
N PRO A 86 -14.19 0.39 4.61
CA PRO A 86 -14.84 1.63 4.20
C PRO A 86 -13.83 2.79 4.15
N ASN A 87 -14.01 3.72 3.19
CA ASN A 87 -13.17 4.91 2.97
C ASN A 87 -11.68 4.59 2.76
N VAL A 88 -11.38 3.46 2.14
CA VAL A 88 -10.02 3.06 1.75
C VAL A 88 -9.96 2.89 0.25
N VAL A 89 -9.00 3.54 -0.39
CA VAL A 89 -8.71 3.42 -1.83
C VAL A 89 -7.24 3.07 -1.97
N ILE A 90 -6.94 1.97 -2.65
CA ILE A 90 -5.57 1.57 -2.99
C ILE A 90 -5.50 1.36 -4.49
N ASP A 91 -4.58 2.05 -5.14
CA ASP A 91 -4.29 1.91 -6.56
C ASP A 91 -2.82 1.59 -6.79
N ASP A 92 -2.55 0.76 -7.77
CA ASP A 92 -1.22 0.66 -8.36
C ASP A 92 -0.99 1.91 -9.21
N LEU A 93 0.01 2.71 -8.86
CA LEU A 93 0.35 3.93 -9.60
C LEU A 93 0.99 3.64 -10.96
N GLN A 94 1.24 2.39 -11.27
CA GLN A 94 1.86 1.96 -12.53
C GLN A 94 3.10 2.78 -12.88
N GLN A 95 3.92 3.08 -11.87
CA GLN A 95 5.19 3.79 -12.03
C GLN A 95 6.39 2.84 -11.93
N GLY A 96 6.25 1.65 -12.49
CA GLY A 96 7.28 0.63 -12.58
C GLY A 96 6.99 -0.63 -11.77
N PRO A 97 7.88 -1.63 -11.87
CA PRO A 97 7.81 -2.83 -11.07
C PRO A 97 7.95 -2.50 -9.57
N GLY A 98 7.60 -3.46 -8.71
CA GLY A 98 7.52 -3.23 -7.27
C GLY A 98 6.21 -2.58 -6.82
N SER A 99 5.29 -2.37 -7.77
CA SER A 99 3.92 -1.88 -7.52
C SER A 99 3.89 -0.74 -6.49
N PRO A 100 4.37 0.46 -6.86
CA PRO A 100 4.23 1.61 -5.99
C PRO A 100 2.75 1.91 -5.77
N ALA A 101 2.35 2.00 -4.50
CA ALA A 101 0.96 2.14 -4.13
C ALA A 101 0.55 3.59 -3.84
N ALA A 102 -0.53 4.06 -4.46
CA ALA A 102 -1.28 5.18 -3.95
C ALA A 102 -2.30 4.68 -2.94
N ILE A 103 -2.02 4.85 -1.67
CA ILE A 103 -2.91 4.46 -0.59
C ILE A 103 -3.55 5.71 -0.01
N ALA A 104 -4.89 5.73 0.00
CA ALA A 104 -5.67 6.78 0.64
C ALA A 104 -6.64 6.17 1.66
N ILE A 105 -6.67 6.72 2.87
CA ILE A 105 -7.62 6.35 3.93
C ILE A 105 -8.32 7.63 4.37
N ARG A 106 -9.67 7.62 4.37
CA ARG A 106 -10.50 8.78 4.74
C ARG A 106 -10.14 10.04 3.92
N GLY A 107 -9.82 9.88 2.61
CA GLY A 107 -9.46 10.99 1.73
C GLY A 107 -8.06 11.58 1.95
N ILE A 108 -7.24 10.98 2.81
CA ILE A 108 -5.84 11.37 3.01
C ILE A 108 -4.95 10.34 2.34
N GLY A 109 -4.23 10.74 1.29
CA GLY A 109 -3.37 9.85 0.51
C GLY A 109 -2.18 10.57 -0.10
N THR A 110 -1.19 9.78 -0.53
CA THR A 110 -0.05 10.24 -1.32
C THR A 110 -0.29 9.89 -2.77
N THR A 111 0.00 10.82 -3.67
CA THR A 111 -0.16 10.64 -5.12
C THR A 111 1.17 10.49 -5.85
N ASP A 112 2.27 10.87 -5.20
CA ASP A 112 3.62 10.68 -5.71
C ASP A 112 4.32 9.54 -4.97
N VAL A 113 5.05 8.74 -5.71
CA VAL A 113 5.79 7.58 -5.20
C VAL A 113 7.29 7.80 -5.12
N GLU A 114 7.75 8.99 -5.47
CA GLU A 114 9.16 9.32 -5.34
C GLU A 114 9.63 9.15 -3.90
N LYS A 115 10.85 8.67 -3.74
CA LYS A 115 11.40 8.33 -2.42
C LYS A 115 11.63 9.54 -1.49
N ASN A 116 11.61 10.75 -2.04
CA ASN A 116 11.63 12.00 -1.27
C ASN A 116 10.25 12.34 -0.65
N PHE A 117 9.17 11.68 -1.09
CA PHE A 117 7.85 11.79 -0.51
C PHE A 117 7.61 10.70 0.50
N ASP A 118 7.47 11.08 1.74
CA ASP A 118 7.06 10.15 2.79
C ASP A 118 5.61 9.70 2.59
N PRO A 119 5.25 8.44 2.88
CA PRO A 119 3.87 7.97 2.77
C PRO A 119 2.96 8.64 3.82
N THR A 120 1.66 8.78 3.50
CA THR A 120 0.62 9.22 4.45
C THR A 120 0.01 8.05 5.22
N VAL A 121 0.08 6.85 4.66
CA VAL A 121 -0.38 5.59 5.26
C VAL A 121 0.83 4.71 5.52
N GLY A 122 0.98 4.28 6.76
CA GLY A 122 2.06 3.35 7.14
C GLY A 122 1.74 1.93 6.67
N VAL A 123 2.66 1.30 5.94
CA VAL A 123 2.60 -0.15 5.70
C VAL A 123 3.57 -0.84 6.64
N VAL A 124 3.08 -1.81 7.39
CA VAL A 124 3.84 -2.53 8.42
C VAL A 124 3.80 -4.02 8.12
N VAL A 125 4.95 -4.67 8.07
CA VAL A 125 5.08 -6.11 7.78
C VAL A 125 5.75 -6.79 8.97
N ASP A 126 5.05 -7.73 9.62
CA ASP A 126 5.53 -8.41 10.83
C ASP A 126 6.08 -7.43 11.89
N GLY A 127 5.47 -6.24 12.01
CA GLY A 127 5.85 -5.18 12.93
C GLY A 127 6.89 -4.17 12.41
N VAL A 128 7.52 -4.42 11.27
CA VAL A 128 8.50 -3.52 10.64
C VAL A 128 7.80 -2.53 9.70
N PHE A 129 7.96 -1.24 9.96
CA PHE A 129 7.46 -0.17 9.11
C PHE A 129 8.26 -0.09 7.80
N ILE A 130 7.57 -0.01 6.66
CA ILE A 130 8.15 0.19 5.32
C ILE A 130 8.09 1.68 5.00
N GLY A 131 9.26 2.32 4.89
CA GLY A 131 9.36 3.77 4.72
C GLY A 131 9.29 4.26 3.27
N ALA A 132 9.21 3.36 2.29
CA ALA A 132 9.08 3.68 0.87
C ALA A 132 7.72 3.24 0.34
N ASN A 133 7.17 3.99 -0.63
CA ASN A 133 5.94 3.59 -1.33
C ASN A 133 6.18 2.39 -2.27
N SER A 134 7.38 2.26 -2.85
CA SER A 134 7.78 1.09 -3.63
C SER A 134 7.89 -0.15 -2.73
N GLY A 135 7.35 -1.28 -3.17
CA GLY A 135 7.29 -2.52 -2.39
C GLY A 135 6.16 -2.54 -1.35
N ALA A 136 5.30 -1.51 -1.29
CA ALA A 136 4.16 -1.46 -0.37
C ALA A 136 3.01 -2.37 -0.81
N MET A 137 2.84 -2.64 -2.12
CA MET A 137 1.84 -3.59 -2.65
C MET A 137 2.30 -5.03 -2.49
N LEU A 138 2.15 -5.53 -1.28
CA LEU A 138 2.57 -6.89 -0.93
C LEU A 138 1.68 -7.94 -1.59
N LYS A 139 2.31 -8.99 -2.14
CA LYS A 139 1.57 -10.17 -2.60
C LYS A 139 1.04 -10.98 -1.42
N ALA A 140 -0.18 -11.50 -1.56
CA ALA A 140 -0.90 -12.24 -0.52
C ALA A 140 -0.35 -13.66 -0.33
N ILE A 141 0.93 -13.78 0.08
CA ILE A 141 1.60 -15.06 0.27
C ILE A 141 1.77 -15.32 1.76
N ASP A 142 1.27 -16.48 2.22
CA ASP A 142 1.52 -16.98 3.58
C ASP A 142 1.06 -15.99 4.68
N LEU A 143 -0.08 -15.33 4.46
CA LEU A 143 -0.64 -14.35 5.39
C LEU A 143 -1.33 -15.03 6.58
N GLN A 144 -1.17 -14.45 7.76
CA GLN A 144 -1.95 -14.74 8.96
C GLN A 144 -3.11 -13.77 9.11
N SER A 145 -2.84 -12.46 8.96
CA SER A 145 -3.84 -11.41 9.02
C SER A 145 -3.42 -10.17 8.24
N VAL A 146 -4.43 -9.41 7.81
CA VAL A 146 -4.29 -8.04 7.31
C VAL A 146 -5.23 -7.17 8.13
N GLU A 147 -4.69 -6.08 8.70
CA GLU A 147 -5.42 -5.15 9.55
C GLU A 147 -5.28 -3.74 8.97
N ILE A 148 -6.39 -3.04 8.79
CA ILE A 148 -6.42 -1.65 8.29
C ILE A 148 -6.92 -0.77 9.43
N LEU A 149 -5.99 -0.03 10.04
CA LEU A 149 -6.25 0.94 11.10
C LEU A 149 -6.54 2.29 10.45
N ARG A 150 -7.77 2.78 10.58
CA ARG A 150 -8.20 4.03 9.96
C ARG A 150 -8.06 5.21 10.92
N GLY A 151 -7.67 6.36 10.36
CA GLY A 151 -7.34 7.56 11.13
C GLY A 151 -5.93 7.55 11.71
N PRO A 152 -5.46 8.69 12.24
CA PRO A 152 -4.08 8.87 12.68
C PRO A 152 -3.61 7.87 13.71
N GLN A 153 -2.44 7.27 13.46
CA GLN A 153 -1.78 6.27 14.32
C GLN A 153 -0.42 6.75 14.85
N GLY A 154 -0.22 8.06 14.96
CA GLY A 154 1.05 8.68 15.33
C GLY A 154 1.64 8.21 16.65
N THR A 155 0.82 7.82 17.65
CA THR A 155 1.29 7.40 18.97
C THR A 155 2.08 6.09 18.94
N LEU A 156 1.58 5.03 18.29
CA LEU A 156 2.22 3.71 18.31
C LEU A 156 3.08 3.45 17.07
N PHE A 157 2.68 3.97 15.91
CA PHE A 157 3.39 3.73 14.65
C PHE A 157 4.31 4.90 14.26
N GLY A 158 4.01 6.11 14.75
CA GLY A 158 4.87 7.28 14.63
C GLY A 158 4.67 8.06 13.35
N ARG A 159 5.80 8.50 12.75
CA ARG A 159 5.79 9.31 11.55
C ARG A 159 5.09 8.60 10.39
N ASN A 160 4.55 9.37 9.45
CA ASN A 160 4.03 8.86 8.18
C ASN A 160 2.89 7.84 8.35
N SER A 161 2.11 8.00 9.43
CA SER A 161 0.88 7.26 9.70
C SER A 161 -0.29 8.21 9.98
N ILE A 162 -0.31 9.31 9.25
CA ILE A 162 -1.25 10.43 9.41
C ILE A 162 -2.68 10.04 9.02
N ALA A 163 -2.84 9.22 7.98
CA ALA A 163 -4.13 8.72 7.50
C ALA A 163 -4.54 7.39 8.13
N GLY A 164 -3.55 6.55 8.47
CA GLY A 164 -3.78 5.22 9.00
C GLY A 164 -2.58 4.30 8.84
N VAL A 165 -2.80 3.02 9.12
CA VAL A 165 -1.79 1.96 9.00
C VAL A 165 -2.41 0.70 8.42
N ILE A 166 -1.71 0.08 7.49
CA ILE A 166 -1.98 -1.28 7.02
C ILE A 166 -0.95 -2.20 7.65
N ASN A 167 -1.40 -3.08 8.53
CA ASN A 167 -0.56 -4.01 9.27
C ASN A 167 -0.74 -5.42 8.72
N VAL A 168 0.31 -5.97 8.14
CA VAL A 168 0.34 -7.29 7.53
C VAL A 168 1.16 -8.23 8.41
N THR A 169 0.52 -9.28 8.89
CA THR A 169 1.17 -10.32 9.68
C THR A 169 1.24 -11.61 8.87
N ARG A 170 2.42 -12.21 8.80
CA ARG A 170 2.64 -13.48 8.11
C ARG A 170 2.68 -14.65 9.08
N GLN A 171 2.39 -15.83 8.56
CA GLN A 171 2.39 -17.05 9.38
C GLN A 171 3.81 -17.40 9.83
N ARG A 172 4.00 -17.54 11.15
CA ARG A 172 5.26 -18.00 11.75
C ARG A 172 5.43 -19.51 11.58
N PRO A 173 6.68 -20.04 11.66
CA PRO A 173 6.93 -21.46 11.74
C PRO A 173 6.19 -22.12 12.91
N GLN A 174 5.64 -23.31 12.69
CA GLN A 174 4.85 -24.09 13.65
C GLN A 174 5.56 -25.35 14.09
N THR A 175 5.14 -25.93 15.19
CA THR A 175 5.71 -27.17 15.75
C THR A 175 5.23 -28.43 15.05
N ASP A 176 4.26 -28.33 14.14
CA ASP A 176 3.73 -29.44 13.37
C ASP A 176 4.25 -29.40 11.93
N PHE A 177 4.50 -30.58 11.34
CA PHE A 177 4.86 -30.67 9.93
C PHE A 177 3.63 -30.38 9.08
N GLY A 178 3.80 -29.55 8.06
CA GLY A 178 2.73 -29.23 7.13
C GLY A 178 3.22 -28.40 5.95
N GLY A 179 2.39 -28.29 4.96
CA GLY A 179 2.70 -27.52 3.77
C GLY A 179 1.49 -27.30 2.87
N GLY A 180 1.71 -26.50 1.84
CA GLY A 180 0.70 -26.27 0.82
C GLY A 180 1.36 -25.82 -0.48
N VAL A 181 0.75 -26.21 -1.59
CA VAL A 181 1.12 -25.76 -2.94
C VAL A 181 -0.15 -25.27 -3.62
N ARG A 182 -0.06 -24.14 -4.30
CA ARG A 182 -1.12 -23.54 -5.09
C ARG A 182 -0.62 -23.34 -6.52
N LEU A 183 -1.40 -23.83 -7.48
CA LEU A 183 -1.17 -23.68 -8.91
C LEU A 183 -2.34 -22.91 -9.50
N GLY A 184 -2.08 -21.86 -10.25
CA GLY A 184 -3.08 -21.06 -10.94
C GLY A 184 -2.79 -20.93 -12.43
N TYR A 185 -3.85 -20.83 -13.23
CA TYR A 185 -3.79 -20.49 -14.65
C TYR A 185 -5.00 -19.65 -15.03
N GLY A 186 -4.75 -18.53 -15.70
CA GLY A 186 -5.79 -17.56 -16.11
C GLY A 186 -5.65 -17.09 -17.56
N ASN A 187 -6.56 -16.19 -17.96
CA ASN A 187 -6.40 -15.45 -19.19
C ASN A 187 -5.15 -14.58 -19.16
N TYR A 188 -4.67 -14.08 -20.28
CA TYR A 188 -3.36 -13.42 -20.47
C TYR A 188 -2.19 -14.34 -20.11
N ASP A 189 -2.33 -15.65 -20.34
CA ASP A 189 -1.35 -16.70 -20.01
C ASP A 189 -0.82 -16.62 -18.57
N ASP A 190 -1.64 -16.12 -17.62
CA ASP A 190 -1.28 -15.89 -16.23
C ASP A 190 -1.03 -17.22 -15.50
N LYS A 191 0.24 -17.53 -15.25
CA LYS A 191 0.73 -18.72 -14.57
C LYS A 191 1.13 -18.38 -13.14
N GLN A 192 0.56 -19.06 -12.19
CA GLN A 192 0.81 -18.82 -10.77
C GLN A 192 1.27 -20.12 -10.10
N LEU A 193 2.34 -20.03 -9.32
CA LEU A 193 2.80 -21.08 -8.43
C LEU A 193 3.22 -20.46 -7.12
N ASP A 194 2.59 -20.83 -6.02
CA ASP A 194 3.05 -20.47 -4.69
C ASP A 194 2.91 -21.65 -3.73
N GLY A 195 3.66 -21.59 -2.65
CA GLY A 195 3.60 -22.65 -1.65
C GLY A 195 4.50 -22.40 -0.45
N TYR A 196 4.32 -23.26 0.53
CA TYR A 196 5.13 -23.26 1.74
C TYR A 196 5.33 -24.66 2.27
N VAL A 197 6.41 -24.86 3.03
CA VAL A 197 6.67 -26.05 3.84
C VAL A 197 7.11 -25.63 5.22
N ASN A 198 6.46 -26.18 6.24
CA ASN A 198 6.79 -26.01 7.64
C ASN A 198 7.42 -27.29 8.18
N ILE A 199 8.61 -27.19 8.76
CA ILE A 199 9.44 -28.31 9.21
C ILE A 199 9.76 -28.12 10.68
N PRO A 200 9.09 -28.86 11.59
CA PRO A 200 9.46 -28.87 13.00
C PRO A 200 10.81 -29.55 13.19
N MET A 201 11.66 -28.98 14.02
CA MET A 201 12.97 -29.53 14.38
C MET A 201 13.04 -29.76 15.90
N GLY A 202 12.22 -30.68 16.39
CA GLY A 202 11.97 -30.89 17.81
C GLY A 202 11.01 -29.86 18.41
N GLU A 203 10.96 -29.76 19.75
CA GLU A 203 10.01 -28.88 20.46
C GLU A 203 10.43 -27.41 20.48
N GLN A 204 11.73 -27.14 20.26
CA GLN A 204 12.30 -25.80 20.43
C GLN A 204 12.54 -25.06 19.10
N PHE A 205 12.62 -25.75 17.99
CA PHE A 205 12.91 -25.15 16.69
C PHE A 205 11.84 -25.52 15.66
N ALA A 206 11.48 -24.54 14.86
CA ALA A 206 10.70 -24.77 13.65
C ALA A 206 11.25 -23.91 12.51
N PHE A 207 11.34 -24.50 11.33
CA PHE A 207 11.76 -23.83 10.10
C PHE A 207 10.60 -23.83 9.12
N LYS A 208 10.43 -22.71 8.42
CA LYS A 208 9.44 -22.59 7.35
C LYS A 208 10.09 -21.93 6.16
N ILE A 209 9.72 -22.38 4.99
CA ILE A 209 10.08 -21.73 3.73
C ILE A 209 8.82 -21.55 2.92
N SER A 210 8.59 -20.34 2.43
CA SER A 210 7.53 -20.03 1.46
C SER A 210 8.11 -19.37 0.22
N GLY A 211 7.37 -19.40 -0.89
CA GLY A 211 7.81 -18.78 -2.13
C GLY A 211 6.67 -18.68 -3.13
N ALA A 212 6.84 -17.81 -4.12
CA ALA A 212 5.91 -17.60 -5.20
C ALA A 212 6.59 -17.33 -6.52
N TYR A 213 5.89 -17.69 -7.58
CA TYR A 213 6.20 -17.36 -8.97
C TYR A 213 4.92 -16.98 -9.68
N ARG A 214 4.95 -15.88 -10.44
CA ARG A 214 3.89 -15.48 -11.35
C ARG A 214 4.50 -14.99 -12.64
N ASP A 215 3.90 -15.36 -13.76
CA ASP A 215 4.26 -14.97 -15.11
C ASP A 215 2.98 -14.70 -15.89
N ARG A 216 2.86 -13.52 -16.49
CA ARG A 216 1.65 -13.05 -17.14
C ARG A 216 1.98 -12.15 -18.33
N ASP A 217 1.31 -12.42 -19.48
CA ASP A 217 1.37 -11.59 -20.69
C ASP A 217 0.74 -10.20 -20.44
N GLY A 218 1.01 -9.26 -21.33
CA GLY A 218 0.48 -7.91 -21.28
C GLY A 218 -1.04 -7.84 -21.43
N TYR A 219 -1.64 -6.77 -20.92
CA TYR A 219 -3.07 -6.46 -21.10
C TYR A 219 -3.32 -5.55 -22.30
N PHE A 220 -2.29 -4.88 -22.81
CA PHE A 220 -2.41 -3.78 -23.75
C PHE A 220 -1.83 -4.17 -25.10
N ASP A 221 -2.52 -3.78 -26.17
CA ASP A 221 -2.04 -3.87 -27.55
C ASP A 221 -1.31 -2.58 -27.92
N ASN A 222 0.02 -2.61 -28.00
CA ASN A 222 0.81 -1.47 -28.42
C ASN A 222 0.85 -1.38 -29.95
N LEU A 223 0.05 -0.47 -30.48
CA LEU A 223 -0.12 -0.31 -31.96
C LEU A 223 1.11 0.31 -32.63
N THR A 224 1.92 1.07 -31.89
CA THR A 224 3.17 1.67 -32.41
C THR A 224 4.26 0.61 -32.54
N LEU A 225 4.39 -0.27 -31.55
CA LEU A 225 5.43 -1.31 -31.50
C LEU A 225 4.97 -2.61 -32.16
N GLY A 226 3.64 -2.80 -32.34
CA GLY A 226 3.06 -4.00 -32.94
C GLY A 226 3.19 -5.24 -32.05
N ARG A 227 3.11 -5.08 -30.72
CA ARG A 227 3.21 -6.12 -29.71
C ARG A 227 2.33 -5.84 -28.48
N GLU A 228 2.09 -6.85 -27.67
CA GLU A 228 1.49 -6.66 -26.35
C GLU A 228 2.45 -5.91 -25.41
N SER A 229 1.90 -5.18 -24.45
CA SER A 229 2.61 -4.43 -23.40
C SER A 229 2.00 -4.66 -22.03
N GLY A 230 2.81 -4.51 -20.98
CA GLY A 230 2.40 -4.71 -19.61
C GLY A 230 2.60 -6.14 -19.12
N GLU A 231 3.52 -6.91 -19.72
CA GLU A 231 3.94 -8.21 -19.20
C GLU A 231 4.60 -8.07 -17.82
N MET A 232 4.52 -9.13 -16.99
CA MET A 232 5.06 -9.12 -15.65
C MET A 232 5.52 -10.51 -15.23
N GLU A 233 6.76 -10.61 -14.75
CA GLU A 233 7.28 -11.79 -14.04
C GLU A 233 7.59 -11.41 -12.58
N TYR A 234 7.12 -12.22 -11.62
CA TYR A 234 7.36 -12.05 -10.19
C TYR A 234 7.90 -13.34 -9.58
N LYS A 235 8.92 -13.23 -8.72
CA LYS A 235 9.51 -14.32 -7.98
C LYS A 235 9.77 -13.92 -6.54
N SER A 236 9.51 -14.80 -5.58
CA SER A 236 9.92 -14.58 -4.19
C SER A 236 10.26 -15.86 -3.47
N ILE A 237 11.11 -15.71 -2.45
CA ILE A 237 11.44 -16.78 -1.51
C ILE A 237 11.59 -16.21 -0.11
N SER A 238 11.06 -16.93 0.89
CA SER A 238 10.91 -16.42 2.25
C SER A 238 11.17 -17.53 3.28
N PRO A 239 12.46 -17.85 3.60
CA PRO A 239 12.79 -18.72 4.72
C PRO A 239 12.62 -18.00 6.06
N SER A 240 12.13 -18.74 7.07
CA SER A 240 11.99 -18.25 8.44
C SER A 240 12.32 -19.32 9.47
N LEU A 241 12.80 -18.89 10.62
CA LEU A 241 13.22 -19.75 11.74
C LEU A 241 12.57 -19.23 13.03
N LEU A 242 12.02 -20.14 13.78
CA LEU A 242 11.53 -19.93 15.14
C LEU A 242 12.37 -20.77 16.10
N TRP A 243 12.84 -20.14 17.19
CA TRP A 243 13.58 -20.82 18.26
C TRP A 243 13.02 -20.43 19.63
N ARG A 244 12.58 -21.42 20.40
CA ARG A 244 12.05 -21.30 21.76
C ARG A 244 12.96 -22.06 22.74
N PRO A 245 14.05 -21.47 23.23
CA PRO A 245 14.93 -22.12 24.18
C PRO A 245 14.28 -22.40 25.53
N SER A 246 13.23 -21.66 25.87
CA SER A 246 12.39 -21.87 27.06
C SER A 246 10.96 -21.41 26.78
N GLU A 247 10.02 -21.68 27.67
CA GLU A 247 8.62 -21.19 27.58
C GLU A 247 8.52 -19.66 27.62
N SER A 248 9.49 -18.99 28.24
CA SER A 248 9.52 -17.52 28.40
C SER A 248 10.37 -16.79 27.37
N LEU A 249 11.07 -17.49 26.49
CA LEU A 249 12.00 -16.84 25.55
C LEU A 249 11.81 -17.40 24.14
N GLU A 250 11.55 -16.49 23.20
CA GLU A 250 11.33 -16.80 21.78
C GLU A 250 12.19 -15.89 20.91
N PHE A 251 12.79 -16.47 19.88
CA PHE A 251 13.48 -15.78 18.82
C PHE A 251 12.86 -16.16 17.47
N TYR A 252 12.57 -15.17 16.66
CA TYR A 252 12.06 -15.34 15.31
C TYR A 252 12.94 -14.58 14.33
N TYR A 253 13.28 -15.20 13.24
CA TYR A 253 14.00 -14.59 12.13
C TYR A 253 13.35 -14.94 10.81
N ARG A 254 13.22 -13.96 9.94
CA ARG A 254 12.72 -14.09 8.57
C ARG A 254 13.61 -13.33 7.60
N TYR A 255 13.86 -13.94 6.47
CA TYR A 255 14.47 -13.34 5.31
C TYR A 255 13.48 -13.39 4.16
N ASP A 256 13.29 -12.31 3.44
CA ASP A 256 12.52 -12.25 2.21
C ASP A 256 13.41 -11.75 1.09
N ASP A 257 13.29 -12.36 -0.08
CA ASP A 257 13.98 -12.01 -1.31
C ASP A 257 12.92 -12.04 -2.42
N SER A 258 12.68 -10.92 -3.08
CA SER A 258 11.72 -10.86 -4.18
C SER A 258 12.27 -10.08 -5.36
N GLN A 259 11.84 -10.48 -6.54
CA GLN A 259 12.19 -9.88 -7.81
C GLN A 259 10.94 -9.73 -8.66
N GLN A 260 10.78 -8.58 -9.29
CA GLN A 260 9.76 -8.33 -10.29
C GLN A 260 10.42 -7.72 -11.53
N ASP A 261 10.24 -8.35 -12.67
CA ASP A 261 10.57 -7.82 -13.99
C ASP A 261 9.24 -7.44 -14.67
N GLN A 262 9.20 -6.29 -15.33
CA GLN A 262 7.99 -5.78 -15.96
C GLN A 262 8.35 -4.90 -17.15
N ASP A 263 7.46 -4.89 -18.17
CA ASP A 263 7.50 -3.86 -19.22
C ASP A 263 7.41 -2.44 -18.64
N ALA A 264 7.84 -1.46 -19.42
CA ALA A 264 7.55 -0.06 -19.16
C ALA A 264 6.04 0.13 -18.90
N ASN A 265 5.72 1.04 -18.01
CA ASN A 265 4.33 1.31 -17.66
C ASN A 265 3.52 1.73 -18.86
N THR A 266 2.31 1.21 -18.92
CA THR A 266 1.38 1.49 -20.00
C THR A 266 0.45 2.61 -19.59
N VAL A 267 0.59 3.77 -20.27
CA VAL A 267 -0.24 4.96 -20.06
C VAL A 267 -0.90 5.38 -21.36
N GLN A 268 -1.95 6.17 -21.23
CA GLN A 268 -2.71 6.71 -22.37
C GLN A 268 -2.70 8.23 -22.32
N ASN A 269 -2.47 8.87 -23.45
CA ASN A 269 -2.54 10.32 -23.56
C ASN A 269 -4.01 10.76 -23.67
N MET A 270 -4.41 11.64 -22.74
CA MET A 270 -5.76 12.19 -22.65
C MET A 270 -5.82 13.66 -23.06
N ALA A 271 -4.81 14.14 -23.80
CA ALA A 271 -4.71 15.54 -24.19
C ALA A 271 -5.97 16.04 -24.90
N GLN A 272 -6.42 17.23 -24.55
CA GLN A 272 -7.63 17.88 -25.05
C GLN A 272 -7.32 19.21 -25.73
N PRO A 273 -8.21 19.70 -26.63
CA PRO A 273 -8.10 21.06 -27.15
C PRO A 273 -8.02 22.08 -26.02
N GLY A 274 -6.97 22.90 -26.06
CA GLY A 274 -6.64 23.86 -24.99
C GLY A 274 -5.36 23.53 -24.26
N GLN A 275 -4.94 22.28 -24.22
CA GLN A 275 -3.60 21.90 -23.75
C GLN A 275 -2.55 22.21 -24.82
N VAL A 276 -1.34 22.52 -24.37
CA VAL A 276 -0.23 22.96 -25.24
C VAL A 276 0.13 21.94 -26.30
N PHE A 277 0.10 20.66 -25.93
CA PHE A 277 0.36 19.55 -26.82
C PHE A 277 -0.55 19.52 -28.05
N CYS A 278 -1.86 19.76 -27.85
CA CYS A 278 -2.83 19.83 -28.94
C CYS A 278 -2.63 21.02 -29.88
N PHE A 279 -2.14 22.13 -29.34
CA PHE A 279 -1.96 23.36 -30.10
C PHE A 279 -0.75 23.30 -31.03
N PHE A 280 0.38 22.73 -30.57
CA PHE A 280 1.64 22.79 -31.34
C PHE A 280 1.88 21.59 -32.24
N TYR A 281 1.37 20.43 -31.85
CA TYR A 281 1.64 19.21 -32.62
C TYR A 281 0.44 18.74 -33.47
N GLU A 282 -0.66 19.51 -33.49
CA GLU A 282 -1.93 19.05 -34.11
C GLU A 282 -2.36 17.66 -33.61
N GLN A 283 -1.94 17.29 -32.43
CA GLN A 283 -1.90 15.92 -31.92
C GLN A 283 -3.21 15.50 -31.24
N CYS A 284 -4.15 16.41 -31.03
CA CYS A 284 -5.54 16.04 -30.71
C CYS A 284 -6.31 15.49 -31.90
N ALA A 285 -5.63 15.29 -33.04
CA ALA A 285 -6.21 14.57 -34.17
C ALA A 285 -6.22 13.06 -33.86
N GLN A 286 -7.33 12.41 -34.22
CA GLN A 286 -7.45 10.96 -34.10
C GLN A 286 -6.23 10.25 -34.71
N GLY A 287 -5.65 9.29 -33.96
CA GLY A 287 -4.55 8.45 -34.41
C GLY A 287 -3.17 8.88 -33.97
N VAL A 288 -3.04 9.95 -33.14
CA VAL A 288 -1.76 10.35 -32.53
C VAL A 288 -1.82 10.34 -31.02
N THR A 289 -2.88 10.85 -30.42
CA THR A 289 -3.08 10.78 -28.94
C THR A 289 -4.08 9.68 -28.60
N THR A 290 -5.05 9.40 -29.43
CA THR A 290 -6.09 8.41 -29.18
C THR A 290 -6.03 7.31 -30.23
N PRO A 291 -5.98 6.03 -29.88
CA PRO A 291 -6.06 4.90 -30.80
C PRO A 291 -7.30 5.00 -31.71
N GLN A 292 -7.14 4.72 -33.00
CA GLN A 292 -8.25 4.78 -33.95
C GLN A 292 -9.29 3.68 -33.72
N SER A 293 -8.90 2.58 -33.10
CA SER A 293 -9.78 1.45 -32.73
C SER A 293 -10.86 1.86 -31.74
N GLY A 294 -10.57 2.82 -30.85
CA GLY A 294 -11.41 3.17 -29.72
C GLY A 294 -11.40 2.11 -28.60
N ASP A 295 -10.52 1.11 -28.69
CA ASP A 295 -10.30 0.15 -27.60
C ASP A 295 -9.43 0.80 -26.52
N ARG A 296 -9.86 0.69 -25.26
CA ARG A 296 -9.18 1.28 -24.10
C ARG A 296 -7.87 0.57 -23.75
N TYR A 297 -7.63 -0.61 -24.29
CA TYR A 297 -6.40 -1.36 -24.10
C TYR A 297 -5.43 -1.22 -25.28
N ASP A 298 -5.80 -0.50 -26.32
CA ASP A 298 -4.88 -0.09 -27.38
C ASP A 298 -4.07 1.12 -26.93
N VAL A 299 -2.75 1.08 -27.08
CA VAL A 299 -1.83 2.16 -26.70
C VAL A 299 -0.90 2.54 -27.84
N LEU A 300 -0.35 3.75 -27.77
CA LEU A 300 0.48 4.33 -28.85
C LEU A 300 1.92 4.63 -28.41
N GLN A 301 2.33 4.20 -27.21
CA GLN A 301 3.67 4.43 -26.69
C GLN A 301 4.75 3.93 -27.66
N ASN A 302 5.86 4.68 -27.79
CA ASN A 302 7.03 4.27 -28.54
C ASN A 302 8.20 3.82 -27.65
N GLY A 303 8.06 3.92 -26.36
CA GLY A 303 9.02 3.43 -25.37
C GLY A 303 9.10 1.91 -25.43
N ASP A 304 10.22 1.38 -25.94
CA ASP A 304 10.45 -0.05 -26.15
C ASP A 304 11.60 -0.54 -25.27
N ARG A 305 11.35 -0.56 -23.95
CA ARG A 305 12.29 -1.15 -22.98
C ARG A 305 11.57 -2.15 -22.09
N HIS A 306 12.08 -3.40 -22.12
CA HIS A 306 11.58 -4.53 -21.32
C HIS A 306 12.40 -4.77 -20.04
N ASP A 307 13.22 -3.81 -19.63
CA ASP A 307 14.24 -3.99 -18.61
C ASP A 307 13.95 -3.27 -17.29
N SER A 308 12.69 -2.84 -17.09
CA SER A 308 12.30 -2.35 -15.77
C SER A 308 12.25 -3.50 -14.77
N PHE A 309 12.93 -3.32 -13.65
CA PHE A 309 12.98 -4.33 -12.59
C PHE A 309 12.87 -3.72 -11.19
N PHE A 310 12.47 -4.55 -10.24
CA PHE A 310 12.45 -4.24 -8.82
C PHE A 310 12.92 -5.46 -8.04
N ASP A 311 14.07 -5.35 -7.40
CA ASP A 311 14.62 -6.33 -6.49
C ASP A 311 14.48 -5.84 -5.05
N SER A 312 14.05 -6.70 -4.13
CA SER A 312 13.99 -6.34 -2.72
C SER A 312 14.49 -7.44 -1.80
N GLU A 313 15.14 -7.03 -0.72
CA GLU A 313 15.55 -7.90 0.38
C GLU A 313 15.02 -7.36 1.70
N MET A 314 14.46 -8.22 2.54
CA MET A 314 14.01 -7.87 3.88
C MET A 314 14.52 -8.86 4.91
N HIS A 315 15.01 -8.34 6.04
CA HIS A 315 15.37 -9.14 7.22
C HIS A 315 14.55 -8.64 8.41
N ILE A 316 13.87 -9.56 9.07
CA ILE A 316 13.13 -9.30 10.30
C ILE A 316 13.68 -10.22 11.39
N PHE A 317 14.09 -9.63 12.52
CA PHE A 317 14.46 -10.36 13.71
C PHE A 317 13.63 -9.88 14.90
N ASN A 318 12.98 -10.80 15.58
CA ASN A 318 12.16 -10.53 16.75
C ASN A 318 12.65 -11.39 17.91
N ALA A 319 12.92 -10.77 19.05
CA ALA A 319 13.25 -11.44 20.31
C ALA A 319 12.21 -11.05 21.36
N ARG A 320 11.52 -12.02 21.92
CA ARG A 320 10.46 -11.86 22.89
C ARG A 320 10.83 -12.57 24.18
N TRP A 321 10.77 -11.85 25.28
CA TRP A 321 11.02 -12.37 26.62
C TRP A 321 9.86 -12.06 27.56
N ASP A 322 9.14 -13.08 27.98
CA ASP A 322 8.13 -13.01 29.03
C ASP A 322 8.86 -13.01 30.39
N ILE A 323 9.15 -11.80 30.92
CA ILE A 323 9.86 -11.58 32.19
C ILE A 323 9.04 -12.13 33.34
N SER A 324 7.72 -12.02 33.26
CA SER A 324 6.71 -12.59 34.13
C SER A 324 5.40 -12.76 33.39
N ASP A 325 4.41 -13.37 34.00
CA ASP A 325 3.06 -13.53 33.40
C ASP A 325 2.43 -12.20 32.97
N ALA A 326 2.83 -11.10 33.61
CA ALA A 326 2.30 -9.76 33.33
C ALA A 326 3.24 -8.86 32.51
N ASN A 327 4.51 -9.22 32.33
CA ASN A 327 5.48 -8.32 31.72
C ASN A 327 6.24 -9.01 30.61
N ARG A 328 6.19 -8.42 29.42
CA ARG A 328 6.89 -8.85 28.23
C ARG A 328 7.84 -7.76 27.73
N LEU A 329 9.09 -8.13 27.49
CA LEU A 329 10.07 -7.32 26.78
C LEU A 329 10.22 -7.87 25.36
N GLU A 330 10.12 -7.00 24.38
CA GLU A 330 10.26 -7.38 22.98
C GLU A 330 11.24 -6.45 22.26
N TYR A 331 12.16 -7.04 21.51
CA TYR A 331 13.05 -6.34 20.61
C TYR A 331 12.76 -6.74 19.18
N LEU A 332 12.53 -5.76 18.31
CA LEU A 332 12.29 -5.94 16.90
C LEU A 332 13.35 -5.20 16.08
N PHE A 333 13.99 -5.89 15.18
CA PHE A 333 14.89 -5.35 14.17
C PHE A 333 14.32 -5.57 12.78
N GLY A 334 14.36 -4.54 11.94
CA GLY A 334 14.01 -4.58 10.54
C GLY A 334 15.14 -4.01 9.67
N TYR A 335 15.42 -4.69 8.57
CA TYR A 335 16.26 -4.20 7.47
C TYR A 335 15.51 -4.43 6.17
N PHE A 336 15.42 -3.42 5.34
CA PHE A 336 14.79 -3.51 4.02
C PHE A 336 15.63 -2.73 3.02
N THR A 337 15.85 -3.30 1.84
CA THR A 337 16.56 -2.64 0.74
C THR A 337 15.87 -2.96 -0.58
N THR A 338 15.88 -1.99 -1.49
CA THR A 338 15.42 -2.16 -2.87
C THR A 338 16.48 -1.69 -3.84
N ASP A 339 16.55 -2.37 -4.99
CA ASP A 339 17.30 -1.96 -6.18
C ASP A 339 16.32 -2.01 -7.34
N GLU A 340 16.12 -0.88 -8.01
CA GLU A 340 15.11 -0.76 -9.05
C GLU A 340 15.62 0.05 -10.24
N GLU A 341 15.17 -0.32 -11.42
CA GLU A 341 15.30 0.47 -12.63
C GLU A 341 13.96 0.57 -13.31
N VAL A 342 13.50 1.80 -13.52
CA VAL A 342 12.19 2.09 -14.09
C VAL A 342 12.35 2.94 -15.31
N TYR A 343 11.87 2.45 -16.44
CA TYR A 343 11.72 3.21 -17.67
C TYR A 343 10.27 3.59 -17.89
N GLN A 344 10.00 4.83 -18.29
CA GLN A 344 8.64 5.34 -18.50
C GLN A 344 8.56 6.26 -19.71
N ASP A 345 7.56 6.01 -20.55
CA ASP A 345 7.10 6.88 -21.61
C ASP A 345 5.85 7.62 -21.09
N TRP A 346 6.02 8.88 -20.73
CA TRP A 346 4.99 9.70 -20.10
C TRP A 346 4.07 10.41 -21.11
N ASP A 347 4.49 10.55 -22.34
CA ASP A 347 3.70 11.22 -23.37
C ASP A 347 2.71 10.27 -24.05
N ALA A 348 2.90 8.97 -23.95
CA ALA A 348 2.05 7.92 -24.48
C ALA A 348 1.72 8.09 -25.98
N THR A 349 2.72 8.52 -26.78
CA THR A 349 2.56 8.78 -28.23
C THR A 349 3.62 8.04 -29.04
N PRO A 350 3.48 7.99 -30.38
CA PRO A 350 4.53 7.48 -31.27
C PRO A 350 5.77 8.37 -31.36
N LEU A 351 5.86 9.47 -30.60
CA LEU A 351 6.97 10.42 -30.57
C LEU A 351 7.74 10.29 -29.26
N THR A 352 9.01 10.66 -29.25
CA THR A 352 9.78 10.79 -28.00
C THR A 352 9.66 12.22 -27.50
N LEU A 353 8.67 12.51 -26.67
CA LEU A 353 8.45 13.85 -26.13
C LEU A 353 8.85 13.96 -24.67
N TYR A 354 8.49 12.95 -23.83
CA TYR A 354 8.89 12.91 -22.44
C TYR A 354 9.05 11.48 -21.94
N HIS A 355 10.30 11.03 -21.92
CA HIS A 355 10.66 9.72 -21.37
C HIS A 355 11.56 9.88 -20.16
N THR A 356 11.51 8.94 -19.26
CA THR A 356 12.42 8.91 -18.10
C THR A 356 13.02 7.54 -17.90
N GLU A 357 14.29 7.51 -17.48
CA GLU A 357 15.00 6.35 -16.97
C GLU A 357 15.43 6.66 -15.54
N ARG A 358 15.11 5.78 -14.60
CA ARG A 358 15.23 6.07 -13.17
C ARG A 358 15.74 4.86 -12.40
N PRO A 359 17.04 4.55 -12.45
CA PRO A 359 17.65 3.63 -11.50
C PRO A 359 17.63 4.24 -10.09
N ALA A 360 17.23 3.44 -9.11
CA ALA A 360 17.17 3.88 -7.72
C ALA A 360 17.51 2.75 -6.74
N VAL A 361 18.19 3.13 -5.67
CA VAL A 361 18.49 2.25 -4.53
C VAL A 361 17.93 2.88 -3.27
N TYR A 362 17.23 2.07 -2.46
CA TYR A 362 16.73 2.47 -1.16
C TYR A 362 17.18 1.45 -0.11
N THR A 363 17.54 1.93 1.09
CA THR A 363 17.88 1.07 2.22
C THR A 363 17.34 1.69 3.50
N GLN A 364 16.73 0.86 4.37
CA GLN A 364 16.32 1.26 5.72
C GLN A 364 16.73 0.24 6.78
N ARG A 365 16.84 0.73 8.02
CA ARG A 365 17.03 -0.08 9.22
C ARG A 365 16.16 0.47 10.35
N SER A 366 15.61 -0.41 11.15
CA SER A 366 14.82 -0.04 12.33
C SER A 366 15.14 -0.91 13.52
N HIS A 367 15.09 -0.31 14.71
CA HIS A 367 15.22 -0.98 15.99
C HIS A 367 14.09 -0.49 16.90
N GLU A 368 13.32 -1.40 17.44
CA GLU A 368 12.29 -1.10 18.42
C GLU A 368 12.46 -1.97 19.67
N LEU A 369 12.43 -1.34 20.84
CA LEU A 369 12.40 -2.03 22.11
C LEU A 369 11.11 -1.68 22.83
N ARG A 370 10.29 -2.68 23.18
CA ARG A 370 8.99 -2.51 23.85
C ARG A 370 8.93 -3.26 25.16
N LEU A 371 8.35 -2.62 26.17
CA LEU A 371 7.90 -3.26 27.40
C LEU A 371 6.36 -3.19 27.42
N THR A 372 5.72 -4.34 27.42
CA THR A 372 4.26 -4.46 27.59
C THR A 372 3.98 -4.99 28.99
N HIS A 373 3.08 -4.31 29.71
CA HIS A 373 2.51 -4.78 30.96
C HIS A 373 1.03 -5.09 30.72
N ASP A 374 0.66 -6.35 30.89
CA ASP A 374 -0.70 -6.84 30.78
C ASP A 374 -0.96 -7.82 31.92
N ALA A 375 -1.62 -7.36 32.97
CA ALA A 375 -1.95 -8.12 34.15
C ALA A 375 -3.46 -8.09 34.39
N ASP A 376 -3.96 -9.04 35.19
CA ASP A 376 -5.33 -9.04 35.70
C ASP A 376 -5.57 -7.85 36.64
N GLY A 377 -5.36 -6.60 36.14
CA GLY A 377 -5.41 -5.37 36.91
C GLY A 377 -6.09 -4.23 36.16
N ALA A 378 -6.20 -3.09 36.85
CA ALA A 378 -6.81 -1.89 36.26
C ALA A 378 -5.93 -1.20 35.19
N LEU A 379 -4.63 -1.50 35.16
CA LEU A 379 -3.66 -0.80 34.30
C LEU A 379 -2.97 -1.79 33.36
N THR A 380 -3.08 -1.54 32.07
CA THR A 380 -2.30 -2.19 31.00
C THR A 380 -1.55 -1.11 30.23
N TYR A 381 -0.26 -1.32 29.90
CA TYR A 381 0.49 -0.32 29.14
C TYR A 381 1.54 -0.93 28.21
N THR A 382 1.86 -0.18 27.17
CA THR A 382 3.00 -0.42 26.27
C THR A 382 3.91 0.82 26.31
N LEU A 383 5.18 0.61 26.60
CA LEU A 383 6.23 1.63 26.59
C LEU A 383 7.28 1.21 25.58
N GLY A 384 7.76 2.13 24.73
CA GLY A 384 8.77 1.79 23.74
C GLY A 384 9.71 2.91 23.36
N ALA A 385 10.84 2.49 22.81
CA ALA A 385 11.82 3.34 22.13
C ALA A 385 12.06 2.82 20.71
N TYR A 386 12.21 3.73 19.78
CA TYR A 386 12.34 3.43 18.35
C TYR A 386 13.47 4.25 17.72
N VAL A 387 14.29 3.60 16.94
CA VAL A 387 15.31 4.22 16.10
C VAL A 387 15.15 3.70 14.69
N TRP A 388 15.15 4.60 13.72
CA TRP A 388 15.04 4.27 12.32
C TRP A 388 15.99 5.14 11.50
N ASN A 389 16.60 4.57 10.49
CA ASN A 389 17.34 5.31 9.50
C ASN A 389 17.08 4.77 8.10
N SER A 390 17.15 5.65 7.11
CA SER A 390 17.12 5.28 5.71
C SER A 390 18.06 6.12 4.87
N SER A 391 18.40 5.59 3.71
CA SER A 391 19.08 6.31 2.65
C SER A 391 18.54 5.87 1.30
N TYR A 392 18.48 6.81 0.37
CA TYR A 392 18.22 6.50 -1.04
C TYR A 392 19.09 7.32 -1.98
N ARG A 393 19.21 6.80 -3.19
CA ARG A 393 19.78 7.50 -4.35
C ARG A 393 18.90 7.18 -5.56
N ILE A 394 18.55 8.22 -6.31
CA ILE A 394 17.83 8.15 -7.58
C ILE A 394 18.70 8.85 -8.63
N ASP A 395 19.05 8.18 -9.71
CA ASP A 395 19.71 8.78 -10.87
C ASP A 395 18.66 8.88 -11.98
N LEU A 396 18.08 10.06 -12.14
CA LEU A 396 17.02 10.34 -13.11
C LEU A 396 17.62 10.86 -14.40
N LEU A 397 17.31 10.25 -15.52
CA LEU A 397 17.52 10.81 -16.86
C LEU A 397 16.18 11.11 -17.50
N SER A 398 15.87 12.38 -17.72
CA SER A 398 14.71 12.81 -18.49
C SER A 398 15.11 13.12 -19.92
N GLU A 399 14.40 12.55 -20.90
CA GLU A 399 14.52 12.84 -22.33
C GLU A 399 13.37 13.75 -22.75
N ILE A 400 13.68 15.03 -23.09
CA ILE A 400 12.70 16.06 -23.39
C ILE A 400 12.71 16.36 -24.88
N GLY A 401 11.72 15.88 -25.65
CA GLY A 401 11.57 16.06 -27.09
C GLY A 401 10.79 17.31 -27.51
N PHE A 402 10.14 18.00 -26.58
CA PHE A 402 9.43 19.26 -26.83
C PHE A 402 10.29 20.51 -26.55
N GLY A 403 11.60 20.36 -26.46
CA GLY A 403 12.54 21.46 -26.17
C GLY A 403 12.56 22.55 -27.26
N ASP A 404 12.27 22.22 -28.50
CA ASP A 404 12.15 23.18 -29.60
C ASP A 404 10.94 24.10 -29.43
N PHE A 405 9.89 23.62 -28.77
CA PHE A 405 8.74 24.42 -28.37
C PHE A 405 9.07 25.34 -27.18
N LEU A 406 9.74 24.83 -26.15
CA LEU A 406 10.11 25.63 -24.98
C LEU A 406 11.17 26.70 -25.33
N PHE A 407 12.05 26.43 -26.29
CA PHE A 407 13.17 27.28 -26.69
C PHE A 407 13.21 27.51 -28.21
N PRO A 408 12.19 28.16 -28.81
CA PRO A 408 12.09 28.34 -30.24
C PRO A 408 13.28 29.10 -30.81
N GLY A 409 13.93 28.51 -31.81
CA GLY A 409 15.13 29.08 -32.44
C GLY A 409 16.45 28.85 -31.69
N VAL A 410 16.41 28.24 -30.52
CA VAL A 410 17.60 27.80 -29.74
C VAL A 410 17.77 26.29 -29.89
N VAL A 411 16.74 25.54 -29.69
CA VAL A 411 16.69 24.08 -29.87
C VAL A 411 16.21 23.78 -31.29
N PRO A 412 16.94 22.98 -32.09
CA PRO A 412 16.45 22.57 -33.39
C PRO A 412 15.18 21.73 -33.29
N PRO A 413 14.22 21.88 -34.22
CA PRO A 413 13.00 21.07 -34.22
C PRO A 413 13.26 19.56 -34.23
N GLY A 414 12.55 18.84 -33.38
CA GLY A 414 12.69 17.39 -33.20
C GLY A 414 13.93 16.91 -32.45
N SER A 415 14.64 17.81 -31.77
CA SER A 415 15.76 17.43 -30.91
C SER A 415 15.25 16.89 -29.57
N VAL A 416 15.82 15.79 -29.10
CA VAL A 416 15.61 15.26 -27.75
C VAL A 416 16.76 15.75 -26.84
N LEU A 417 16.40 16.39 -25.75
CA LEU A 417 17.36 16.94 -24.77
C LEU A 417 17.45 16.00 -23.57
N PRO A 418 18.64 15.43 -23.28
CA PRO A 418 18.83 14.68 -22.04
C PRO A 418 19.04 15.64 -20.86
N VAL A 419 18.28 15.44 -19.79
CA VAL A 419 18.38 16.18 -18.53
C VAL A 419 18.65 15.19 -17.39
N PRO A 420 19.93 15.00 -17.00
CA PRO A 420 20.27 14.12 -15.90
C PRO A 420 20.16 14.84 -14.56
N GLN A 421 19.56 14.17 -13.57
CA GLN A 421 19.50 14.64 -12.18
C GLN A 421 19.85 13.48 -11.23
N THR A 422 20.51 13.77 -10.12
CA THR A 422 20.69 12.80 -9.03
C THR A 422 20.10 13.36 -7.76
N VAL A 423 19.21 12.58 -7.15
CA VAL A 423 18.58 12.88 -5.86
C VAL A 423 19.09 11.88 -4.82
N GLN A 424 19.51 12.39 -3.66
CA GLN A 424 20.02 11.59 -2.56
C GLN A 424 19.44 12.10 -1.24
N GLN A 425 19.12 11.21 -0.32
CA GLN A 425 18.73 11.62 1.02
C GLN A 425 19.17 10.59 2.04
N HIS A 426 19.56 11.08 3.20
CA HIS A 426 19.70 10.32 4.42
C HIS A 426 18.68 10.84 5.45
N THR A 427 18.07 9.94 6.20
CA THR A 427 17.09 10.29 7.23
C THR A 427 17.35 9.48 8.48
N ASP A 428 17.42 10.15 9.63
CA ASP A 428 17.42 9.55 10.97
C ASP A 428 16.15 9.93 11.72
N SER A 429 15.57 8.99 12.43
CA SER A 429 14.37 9.18 13.25
C SER A 429 14.51 8.49 14.61
N TYR A 430 14.23 9.23 15.67
CA TYR A 430 14.32 8.77 17.05
C TYR A 430 13.00 9.03 17.77
N ALA A 431 12.48 8.03 18.49
CA ALA A 431 11.24 8.24 19.21
C ALA A 431 11.17 7.48 20.53
N ALA A 432 10.38 8.03 21.46
CA ALA A 432 9.92 7.35 22.66
C ALA A 432 8.40 7.48 22.74
N PHE A 433 7.73 6.40 23.14
CA PHE A 433 6.26 6.37 23.19
C PHE A 433 5.74 5.58 24.38
N VAL A 434 4.51 5.92 24.77
CA VAL A 434 3.74 5.19 25.77
C VAL A 434 2.26 5.22 25.38
N GLU A 435 1.58 4.09 25.60
CA GLU A 435 0.12 4.02 25.55
C GLU A 435 -0.34 3.16 26.73
N ALA A 436 -1.31 3.64 27.49
CA ALA A 436 -1.82 2.98 28.68
C ALA A 436 -3.34 2.99 28.70
N ASP A 437 -3.92 1.86 29.10
CA ASP A 437 -5.34 1.70 29.41
C ASP A 437 -5.52 1.62 30.92
N TYR A 438 -6.45 2.40 31.45
CA TYR A 438 -6.86 2.34 32.85
C TYR A 438 -8.35 2.00 32.96
N ALA A 439 -8.65 0.81 33.42
CA ALA A 439 -10.01 0.35 33.69
C ALA A 439 -10.47 0.88 35.07
N PHE A 440 -11.36 1.87 35.07
CA PHE A 440 -11.99 2.35 36.33
C PHE A 440 -12.87 1.28 36.95
N ASN A 441 -13.50 0.48 36.11
CA ASN A 441 -14.33 -0.69 36.42
C ASN A 441 -14.58 -1.48 35.12
N ASP A 442 -15.38 -2.54 35.18
CA ASP A 442 -15.69 -3.41 34.03
C ASP A 442 -16.36 -2.68 32.86
N ALA A 443 -16.95 -1.50 33.11
CA ALA A 443 -17.68 -0.74 32.08
C ALA A 443 -16.85 0.39 31.45
N TRP A 444 -15.93 0.99 32.20
CA TRP A 444 -15.22 2.20 31.76
C TRP A 444 -13.72 2.01 31.70
N THR A 445 -13.12 2.24 30.54
CA THR A 445 -11.67 2.22 30.34
C THR A 445 -11.24 3.53 29.67
N LEU A 446 -10.24 4.18 30.27
CA LEU A 446 -9.56 5.35 29.71
C LEU A 446 -8.26 4.90 29.02
N THR A 447 -8.06 5.31 27.79
CA THR A 447 -6.80 5.16 27.06
C THR A 447 -6.09 6.50 27.02
N LEU A 448 -4.82 6.54 27.40
CA LEU A 448 -3.96 7.71 27.20
C LEU A 448 -2.66 7.27 26.53
N GLY A 449 -2.22 8.03 25.55
CA GLY A 449 -0.98 7.78 24.84
C GLY A 449 -0.27 9.06 24.42
N GLY A 450 1.01 8.92 24.15
CA GLY A 450 1.82 9.98 23.59
C GLY A 450 3.14 9.45 23.05
N ARG A 451 3.59 10.05 21.98
CA ARG A 451 4.91 9.80 21.38
C ARG A 451 5.58 11.12 21.06
N TYR A 452 6.84 11.20 21.37
CA TYR A 452 7.73 12.25 20.90
C TYR A 452 8.66 11.65 19.86
N THR A 453 8.75 12.28 18.69
CA THR A 453 9.60 11.86 17.57
C THR A 453 10.46 13.03 17.14
N LYS A 454 11.73 12.78 16.83
CA LYS A 454 12.64 13.71 16.18
C LYS A 454 13.10 13.09 14.87
N ASP A 455 12.95 13.82 13.76
CA ASP A 455 13.39 13.47 12.42
C ASP A 455 14.50 14.43 11.97
N GLU A 456 15.56 13.89 11.41
CA GLU A 456 16.69 14.66 10.82
C GLU A 456 16.85 14.20 9.36
N LYS A 457 16.92 15.13 8.41
CA LYS A 457 17.12 14.82 6.98
C LYS A 457 18.25 15.60 6.38
N ASP A 458 19.14 14.85 5.73
CA ASP A 458 20.22 15.38 4.89
C ASP A 458 19.85 15.06 3.44
N SER A 459 19.61 16.08 2.62
CA SER A 459 19.18 15.92 1.23
C SER A 459 20.14 16.54 0.26
N GLY A 460 20.25 15.95 -0.92
CA GLY A 460 21.09 16.44 -1.99
C GLY A 460 20.41 16.30 -3.34
N LEU A 461 20.48 17.36 -4.15
CA LEU A 461 20.05 17.38 -5.54
C LEU A 461 21.20 17.88 -6.42
N ILE A 462 21.63 17.05 -7.37
CA ILE A 462 22.69 17.36 -8.31
C ILE A 462 22.07 17.42 -9.71
N ASP A 463 22.19 18.57 -10.36
CA ASP A 463 21.86 18.75 -11.78
C ASP A 463 23.05 19.33 -12.51
N PRO A 464 23.78 18.53 -13.31
CA PRO A 464 24.99 19.02 -14.03
C PRO A 464 24.68 20.05 -15.11
N THR A 465 23.40 20.18 -15.52
CA THR A 465 22.97 21.19 -16.51
C THR A 465 22.75 22.57 -15.88
N MET A 466 22.61 22.60 -14.53
CA MET A 466 22.42 23.81 -13.73
C MET A 466 23.69 24.16 -12.97
N PRO A 467 24.36 25.30 -13.28
CA PRO A 467 25.63 25.68 -12.62
C PRO A 467 25.52 25.76 -11.09
N GLU A 468 24.39 26.16 -10.56
CA GLU A 468 24.15 26.30 -9.11
C GLU A 468 23.92 24.94 -8.40
N LEU A 469 23.43 23.96 -9.11
CA LEU A 469 23.15 22.59 -8.59
C LEU A 469 24.25 21.59 -9.00
N ALA A 470 25.17 21.96 -9.87
CA ALA A 470 26.22 21.06 -10.38
C ALA A 470 27.23 20.60 -9.29
N THR A 471 27.35 21.36 -8.21
CA THR A 471 28.29 21.07 -7.12
C THR A 471 27.71 21.27 -5.72
N LEU A 472 26.53 21.87 -5.60
CA LEU A 472 25.85 22.13 -4.35
C LEU A 472 24.71 21.10 -4.16
N GLY A 473 24.46 20.70 -2.92
CA GLY A 473 23.40 19.74 -2.63
C GLY A 473 23.79 18.27 -2.83
N SER A 474 25.08 17.93 -2.82
CA SER A 474 25.52 16.53 -2.64
C SER A 474 25.49 16.15 -1.16
N LEU A 475 25.51 14.85 -0.83
CA LEU A 475 25.65 14.42 0.58
C LEU A 475 27.00 14.81 1.22
N ASP A 476 27.98 15.29 0.45
CA ASP A 476 29.19 15.93 0.97
C ASP A 476 28.93 17.40 1.40
N ASN A 477 27.81 18.00 0.93
CA ASN A 477 27.35 19.35 1.28
C ASN A 477 25.82 19.37 1.17
N PRO A 478 25.11 18.66 2.07
CA PRO A 478 23.67 18.48 1.99
C PRO A 478 22.88 19.73 2.38
N PHE A 479 21.61 19.72 2.01
CA PHE A 479 20.60 20.54 2.66
C PHE A 479 20.16 19.80 3.92
N GLU A 480 20.26 20.42 5.08
CA GLU A 480 19.98 19.80 6.38
C GLU A 480 18.78 20.48 7.04
N GLU A 481 17.86 19.69 7.59
CA GLU A 481 16.77 20.21 8.41
C GLU A 481 16.35 19.16 9.44
N GLU A 482 15.83 19.64 10.58
CA GLU A 482 15.31 18.79 11.65
C GLU A 482 13.92 19.23 12.09
N TRP A 483 13.08 18.25 12.39
CA TRP A 483 11.73 18.48 12.92
C TRP A 483 11.49 17.59 14.13
N ASP A 484 10.67 18.07 15.03
CA ASP A 484 10.16 17.28 16.16
C ASP A 484 8.64 17.40 16.26
N GLU A 485 8.00 16.30 16.65
CA GLU A 485 6.55 16.26 16.78
C GLU A 485 6.11 15.43 17.99
N PHE A 486 5.08 15.93 18.68
CA PHE A 486 4.40 15.21 19.76
C PHE A 486 3.01 14.78 19.31
N THR A 487 2.75 13.47 19.29
CA THR A 487 1.48 12.88 18.84
C THR A 487 0.71 12.27 20.03
N PRO A 488 -0.18 13.03 20.67
CA PRO A 488 -1.04 12.57 21.77
C PRO A 488 -2.20 11.71 21.27
N LYS A 489 -2.71 10.86 22.18
CA LYS A 489 -3.92 10.07 22.01
C LYS A 489 -4.69 10.03 23.33
N ALA A 490 -6.02 10.20 23.26
CA ALA A 490 -6.90 10.05 24.41
C ALA A 490 -8.19 9.37 23.97
N GLY A 491 -8.57 8.29 24.63
CA GLY A 491 -9.75 7.51 24.31
C GLY A 491 -10.53 7.11 25.54
N LEU A 492 -11.84 6.99 25.41
CA LEU A 492 -12.74 6.51 26.45
C LEU A 492 -13.63 5.41 25.86
N ARG A 493 -13.62 4.23 26.48
CA ARG A 493 -14.49 3.12 26.13
C ARG A 493 -15.55 2.93 27.21
N TYR A 494 -16.79 2.71 26.77
CA TYR A 494 -17.91 2.40 27.64
C TYR A 494 -18.58 1.10 27.20
N ARG A 495 -18.38 0.03 27.95
CA ARG A 495 -18.95 -1.28 27.73
C ARG A 495 -20.29 -1.39 28.47
N VAL A 496 -21.38 -1.40 27.70
CA VAL A 496 -22.74 -1.53 28.22
C VAL A 496 -23.04 -2.99 28.59
N SER A 497 -22.55 -3.92 27.77
CA SER A 497 -22.64 -5.36 27.95
C SER A 497 -21.44 -6.04 27.29
N PRO A 498 -21.20 -7.34 27.43
CA PRO A 498 -20.16 -8.05 26.70
C PRO A 498 -20.23 -7.83 25.19
N ASP A 499 -21.44 -7.65 24.65
CA ASP A 499 -21.71 -7.57 23.22
C ASP A 499 -21.95 -6.13 22.71
N LEU A 500 -21.81 -5.09 23.57
CA LEU A 500 -22.07 -3.70 23.17
C LEU A 500 -21.10 -2.73 23.85
N MET A 501 -20.29 -2.06 23.05
CA MET A 501 -19.32 -1.06 23.49
C MET A 501 -19.45 0.22 22.65
N PHE A 502 -19.42 1.37 23.32
CA PHE A 502 -19.23 2.69 22.72
C PHE A 502 -17.82 3.18 22.98
N PHE A 503 -17.28 3.99 22.08
CA PHE A 503 -16.01 4.65 22.29
C PHE A 503 -15.99 6.08 21.75
N GLY A 504 -15.12 6.89 22.34
CA GLY A 504 -14.72 8.20 21.82
C GLY A 504 -13.21 8.28 21.82
N LEU A 505 -12.62 8.84 20.77
CA LEU A 505 -11.18 8.89 20.56
C LEU A 505 -10.78 10.26 20.02
N TYR A 506 -9.70 10.80 20.57
CA TYR A 506 -8.89 11.84 19.98
C TYR A 506 -7.51 11.26 19.66
N SER A 507 -6.99 11.50 18.45
CA SER A 507 -5.65 11.12 18.04
C SER A 507 -5.05 12.14 17.09
N LYS A 508 -3.73 12.38 17.23
CA LYS A 508 -2.95 13.20 16.32
C LYS A 508 -1.98 12.33 15.53
N GLY A 509 -1.85 12.62 14.24
CA GLY A 509 -0.82 12.06 13.36
C GLY A 509 -0.06 13.17 12.65
N TYR A 510 1.09 12.83 12.10
CA TYR A 510 1.87 13.75 11.27
C TYR A 510 2.60 12.99 10.16
N ARG A 511 2.91 13.72 9.09
CA ARG A 511 3.88 13.33 8.08
C ARG A 511 5.06 14.29 8.15
N SER A 512 6.29 13.76 8.09
CA SER A 512 7.52 14.52 8.24
C SER A 512 7.69 15.57 7.13
N GLY A 513 8.40 16.65 7.43
CA GLY A 513 8.88 17.59 6.45
C GLY A 513 9.96 17.01 5.54
N GLY A 514 10.42 17.77 4.56
CA GLY A 514 11.41 17.31 3.60
C GLY A 514 11.87 18.37 2.60
N PHE A 515 12.47 17.91 1.50
CA PHE A 515 12.99 18.75 0.42
C PHE A 515 12.42 18.33 -0.94
N SER A 516 12.27 19.28 -1.87
CA SER A 516 11.75 19.02 -3.22
C SER A 516 12.82 18.36 -4.09
N GLY A 517 12.72 17.04 -4.28
CA GLY A 517 13.71 16.24 -5.04
C GLY A 517 13.68 16.45 -6.56
N ARG A 518 12.69 17.15 -7.12
CA ARG A 518 12.54 17.44 -8.55
C ARG A 518 12.54 18.94 -8.84
N ALA A 519 13.14 19.72 -7.94
CA ALA A 519 13.34 21.14 -8.15
C ALA A 519 14.41 21.40 -9.21
N ASN A 520 14.27 22.49 -10.00
CA ASN A 520 15.22 22.90 -11.03
C ASN A 520 15.97 24.17 -10.67
N THR A 521 15.83 24.67 -9.44
CA THR A 521 16.58 25.81 -8.94
C THR A 521 17.15 25.50 -7.56
N TYR A 522 18.27 26.13 -7.23
CA TYR A 522 18.87 25.99 -5.91
C TYR A 522 17.92 26.43 -4.79
N ASP A 523 17.20 27.54 -4.99
CA ASP A 523 16.25 28.08 -4.01
C ASP A 523 15.12 27.08 -3.72
N ALA A 524 14.53 26.48 -4.75
CA ALA A 524 13.47 25.49 -4.59
C ALA A 524 14.00 24.16 -4.01
N ALA A 525 15.21 23.74 -4.38
CA ALA A 525 15.82 22.50 -3.88
C ALA A 525 16.24 22.60 -2.41
N SER A 526 16.79 23.76 -2.00
CA SER A 526 17.34 23.97 -0.66
C SER A 526 16.31 24.38 0.39
N LYS A 527 15.12 24.82 -0.04
CA LYS A 527 14.05 25.22 0.87
C LYS A 527 13.27 24.01 1.36
N PRO A 528 13.32 23.69 2.67
CA PRO A 528 12.52 22.62 3.22
C PRO A 528 11.03 22.98 3.24
N TYR A 529 10.17 21.97 3.17
CA TYR A 529 8.77 22.09 3.55
C TYR A 529 8.56 21.45 4.94
N ASP A 530 7.59 22.01 5.68
CA ASP A 530 7.31 21.63 7.06
C ASP A 530 6.46 20.35 7.16
N PRO A 531 6.42 19.69 8.32
CA PRO A 531 5.48 18.60 8.60
C PRO A 531 4.02 19.05 8.42
N GLU A 532 3.18 18.12 7.98
CA GLU A 532 1.73 18.27 8.00
C GLU A 532 1.12 17.46 9.13
N THR A 533 0.00 17.89 9.69
CA THR A 533 -0.64 17.25 10.84
C THR A 533 -2.14 17.04 10.67
N VAL A 534 -2.66 15.99 11.31
CA VAL A 534 -4.11 15.72 11.39
C VAL A 534 -4.52 15.50 12.83
N ASP A 535 -5.49 16.27 13.27
CA ASP A 535 -6.23 16.06 14.51
C ASP A 535 -7.54 15.33 14.20
N ASN A 536 -7.73 14.14 14.78
CA ASN A 536 -8.91 13.29 14.57
C ASN A 536 -9.76 13.21 15.84
N TYR A 537 -11.06 13.46 15.69
CA TYR A 537 -12.10 13.26 16.71
C TYR A 537 -13.06 12.20 16.21
N GLU A 538 -13.16 11.08 16.91
CA GLU A 538 -13.94 9.92 16.48
C GLU A 538 -14.86 9.43 17.60
N VAL A 539 -16.07 9.03 17.26
CA VAL A 539 -16.99 8.31 18.14
C VAL A 539 -17.51 7.08 17.42
N GLY A 540 -17.68 5.98 18.14
CA GLY A 540 -18.16 4.77 17.50
C GLY A 540 -18.83 3.79 18.45
N VAL A 541 -19.38 2.76 17.83
CA VAL A 541 -20.04 1.64 18.48
C VAL A 541 -19.56 0.32 17.88
N LYS A 542 -19.29 -0.65 18.72
CA LYS A 542 -19.02 -2.03 18.34
C LYS A 542 -20.04 -2.93 19.02
N SER A 543 -20.68 -3.81 18.22
CA SER A 543 -21.79 -4.60 18.74
C SER A 543 -21.90 -5.97 18.07
N GLU A 544 -22.31 -6.96 18.87
CA GLU A 544 -22.65 -8.31 18.42
C GLU A 544 -24.09 -8.64 18.87
N TRP A 545 -24.86 -9.31 18.02
CA TRP A 545 -26.28 -9.60 18.21
C TRP A 545 -26.61 -11.02 17.75
N LEU A 546 -27.78 -11.52 18.16
CA LEU A 546 -28.33 -12.81 17.71
C LEU A 546 -27.40 -13.99 18.04
N ASP A 547 -26.92 -14.06 19.26
CA ASP A 547 -25.95 -15.07 19.70
C ASP A 547 -24.66 -15.03 18.84
N ARG A 548 -24.12 -13.83 18.62
CA ARG A 548 -22.91 -13.55 17.81
C ARG A 548 -23.06 -13.91 16.33
N ARG A 549 -24.28 -13.97 15.79
CA ARG A 549 -24.53 -14.17 14.35
C ARG A 549 -24.54 -12.88 13.54
N LEU A 550 -24.59 -11.75 14.20
CA LEU A 550 -24.57 -10.42 13.58
C LEU A 550 -23.58 -9.55 14.34
N ARG A 551 -22.56 -9.08 13.65
CA ARG A 551 -21.62 -8.06 14.11
C ARG A 551 -21.87 -6.79 13.31
N LEU A 552 -22.07 -5.67 14.02
CA LEU A 552 -22.28 -4.35 13.44
C LEU A 552 -21.39 -3.36 14.15
N ASN A 553 -20.45 -2.77 13.42
CA ASN A 553 -19.57 -1.72 13.89
C ASN A 553 -19.85 -0.45 13.10
N ALA A 554 -19.86 0.70 13.78
CA ALA A 554 -20.00 1.99 13.12
C ALA A 554 -19.15 3.05 13.83
N SER A 555 -18.59 3.96 13.05
CA SER A 555 -17.87 5.12 13.56
C SER A 555 -18.18 6.38 12.74
N ALA A 556 -18.22 7.52 13.42
CA ALA A 556 -18.29 8.84 12.81
C ALA A 556 -17.05 9.62 13.26
N TYR A 557 -16.46 10.35 12.33
CA TYR A 557 -15.23 11.09 12.58
C TYR A 557 -15.26 12.49 11.98
N PHE A 558 -14.47 13.38 12.60
CA PHE A 558 -14.13 14.68 12.11
C PHE A 558 -12.61 14.85 12.20
N MET A 559 -11.98 15.20 11.09
CA MET A 559 -10.54 15.40 11.01
C MET A 559 -10.24 16.83 10.57
N LYS A 560 -9.31 17.46 11.26
CA LYS A 560 -8.73 18.75 10.88
C LYS A 560 -7.32 18.49 10.36
N TYR A 561 -7.08 18.90 9.13
CA TYR A 561 -5.83 18.70 8.41
C TYR A 561 -5.14 20.05 8.23
N ASP A 562 -4.04 20.26 8.91
CA ASP A 562 -3.28 21.50 8.91
C ASP A 562 -1.94 21.33 8.18
N ASP A 563 -1.47 22.39 7.52
CA ASP A 563 -0.20 22.49 6.79
C ASP A 563 -0.02 21.38 5.74
N LYS A 564 -1.13 21.02 5.06
CA LYS A 564 -1.15 19.93 4.08
C LYS A 564 -0.11 20.16 3.00
N GLN A 565 0.74 19.17 2.79
CA GLN A 565 1.76 19.17 1.76
C GLN A 565 1.11 18.89 0.40
N GLU A 566 1.24 19.85 -0.50
CA GLU A 566 0.77 19.76 -1.88
C GLU A 566 1.95 19.72 -2.84
N GLU A 567 1.87 18.83 -3.80
CA GLU A 567 2.82 18.70 -4.89
C GLU A 567 2.33 19.45 -6.10
N LEU A 568 3.16 20.33 -6.63
CA LEU A 568 2.88 21.14 -7.79
C LEU A 568 3.97 20.97 -8.85
N SER A 569 3.57 20.59 -10.07
CA SER A 569 4.43 20.65 -11.24
C SER A 569 4.23 22.01 -11.92
N GLU A 570 5.23 22.87 -11.83
CA GLU A 570 5.19 24.24 -12.35
C GLU A 570 6.28 24.52 -13.38
N GLN A 571 6.13 25.59 -14.15
CA GLN A 571 7.20 26.05 -15.04
C GLN A 571 8.36 26.59 -14.20
N ALA A 572 9.57 26.07 -14.45
CA ALA A 572 10.76 26.56 -13.79
C ALA A 572 10.99 28.06 -14.09
N PRO A 573 11.39 28.88 -13.11
CA PRO A 573 11.59 30.33 -13.29
C PRO A 573 12.63 30.69 -14.32
N VAL A 574 13.59 29.82 -14.61
CA VAL A 574 14.68 30.03 -15.56
C VAL A 574 14.90 28.78 -16.43
N GLY A 575 14.59 28.89 -17.67
CA GLY A 575 15.22 28.23 -18.84
C GLY A 575 15.17 26.73 -18.99
N THR A 576 14.65 25.92 -18.07
CA THR A 576 14.81 24.46 -18.11
C THR A 576 13.55 23.63 -18.09
N GLY A 577 12.42 24.23 -18.44
CA GLY A 577 11.18 23.49 -18.58
C GLY A 577 10.36 23.48 -17.28
N GLN A 578 10.23 22.35 -16.63
CA GLN A 578 9.36 22.17 -15.47
C GLN A 578 10.14 21.77 -14.23
N GLN A 579 9.62 22.12 -13.09
CA GLN A 579 10.04 21.61 -11.78
C GLN A 579 8.82 21.10 -11.00
N THR A 580 9.06 20.17 -10.11
CA THR A 580 8.04 19.74 -9.15
C THR A 580 8.50 20.17 -7.76
N VAL A 581 7.68 20.96 -7.11
CA VAL A 581 7.91 21.47 -5.75
C VAL A 581 6.83 20.97 -4.81
N VAL A 582 7.18 20.82 -3.53
CA VAL A 582 6.26 20.50 -2.45
C VAL A 582 6.15 21.71 -1.54
N LEU A 583 4.94 22.08 -1.20
CA LEU A 583 4.64 23.25 -0.40
C LEU A 583 3.57 22.90 0.66
N ASN A 584 3.65 23.51 1.84
CA ASN A 584 2.56 23.51 2.82
C ASN A 584 1.55 24.60 2.39
N ALA A 585 0.67 24.24 1.48
CA ALA A 585 -0.14 25.23 0.77
C ALA A 585 -1.62 25.25 1.20
N SER A 586 -2.07 24.27 1.99
CA SER A 586 -3.50 24.14 2.25
C SER A 586 -3.83 23.62 3.65
N SER A 587 -5.06 23.87 4.08
CA SER A 587 -5.72 23.17 5.19
C SER A 587 -7.06 22.61 4.73
N ALA A 588 -7.49 21.51 5.35
CA ALA A 588 -8.74 20.84 4.98
C ALA A 588 -9.49 20.32 6.21
N GLU A 589 -10.79 20.16 6.08
CA GLU A 589 -11.63 19.45 7.03
C GLU A 589 -12.27 18.24 6.35
N ILE A 590 -12.31 17.12 7.07
CA ILE A 590 -12.86 15.87 6.56
C ILE A 590 -13.81 15.30 7.60
N THR A 591 -15.05 15.03 7.20
CA THR A 591 -16.09 14.43 8.04
C THR A 591 -16.56 13.13 7.39
N GLY A 592 -16.79 12.08 8.17
CA GLY A 592 -17.28 10.84 7.59
C GLY A 592 -18.00 9.93 8.54
N LEU A 593 -18.64 8.93 7.94
CA LEU A 593 -19.34 7.84 8.60
C LEU A 593 -18.88 6.51 7.97
N GLU A 594 -18.56 5.55 8.82
CA GLU A 594 -18.14 4.20 8.43
C GLU A 594 -19.01 3.17 9.10
N ILE A 595 -19.48 2.18 8.35
CA ILE A 595 -20.31 1.07 8.84
C ILE A 595 -19.74 -0.23 8.29
N GLU A 596 -19.60 -1.22 9.17
CA GLU A 596 -19.16 -2.58 8.83
C GLU A 596 -20.15 -3.58 9.40
N LEU A 597 -20.61 -4.48 8.55
CA LEU A 597 -21.55 -5.54 8.86
C LEU A 597 -20.96 -6.90 8.52
N LEU A 598 -21.00 -7.84 9.46
CA LEU A 598 -20.74 -9.26 9.22
C LEU A 598 -21.88 -10.08 9.83
N THR A 599 -22.51 -10.94 9.05
CA THR A 599 -23.63 -11.76 9.56
C THR A 599 -23.69 -13.14 8.94
N THR A 600 -24.12 -14.10 9.78
CA THR A 600 -24.41 -15.49 9.41
C THR A 600 -25.87 -15.82 9.77
N PRO A 601 -26.86 -15.28 9.02
CA PRO A 601 -28.27 -15.35 9.38
C PRO A 601 -28.84 -16.79 9.38
N PHE A 602 -28.26 -17.70 8.59
CA PHE A 602 -28.59 -19.12 8.54
C PHE A 602 -27.34 -19.92 8.14
N GLU A 603 -27.37 -21.21 8.37
CA GLU A 603 -26.26 -22.13 8.12
C GLU A 603 -25.77 -22.07 6.68
N GLY A 604 -24.44 -21.97 6.51
CA GLY A 604 -23.77 -21.90 5.23
C GLY A 604 -23.78 -20.51 4.58
N PHE A 605 -24.54 -19.53 5.07
CA PHE A 605 -24.56 -18.19 4.48
C PHE A 605 -23.84 -17.17 5.36
N THR A 606 -22.88 -16.47 4.76
CA THR A 606 -22.17 -15.32 5.38
C THR A 606 -22.32 -14.11 4.48
N LEU A 607 -22.63 -12.96 5.06
CA LEU A 607 -22.65 -11.67 4.38
C LEU A 607 -21.69 -10.72 5.08
N SER A 608 -20.67 -10.25 4.34
CA SER A 608 -19.84 -9.12 4.72
C SER A 608 -20.29 -7.90 3.93
N ALA A 609 -20.43 -6.75 4.59
CA ALA A 609 -20.73 -5.49 3.91
C ALA A 609 -20.06 -4.33 4.62
N SER A 610 -19.62 -3.33 3.85
CA SER A 610 -19.06 -2.08 4.35
C SER A 610 -19.65 -0.89 3.60
N LEU A 611 -19.75 0.25 4.30
CA LEU A 611 -20.16 1.53 3.74
C LEU A 611 -19.31 2.63 4.35
N GLY A 612 -18.65 3.40 3.51
CA GLY A 612 -17.96 4.65 3.87
C GLY A 612 -18.66 5.83 3.20
N LEU A 613 -18.96 6.85 3.99
CA LEU A 613 -19.39 8.16 3.50
C LEU A 613 -18.37 9.19 3.95
N LEU A 614 -18.00 10.09 3.05
CA LEU A 614 -16.96 11.07 3.28
C LEU A 614 -17.37 12.42 2.66
N ASP A 615 -17.17 13.49 3.42
CA ASP A 615 -17.29 14.87 2.95
C ASP A 615 -16.00 15.60 3.29
N SER A 616 -15.33 16.17 2.31
CA SER A 616 -14.03 16.82 2.45
C SER A 616 -13.99 18.16 1.74
N GLU A 617 -13.44 19.17 2.40
CA GLU A 617 -13.30 20.51 1.82
C GLU A 617 -11.99 21.18 2.24
N TYR A 618 -11.37 21.89 1.31
CA TYR A 618 -10.29 22.82 1.63
C TYR A 618 -10.84 24.02 2.39
N LYS A 619 -10.18 24.44 3.46
CA LYS A 619 -10.54 25.63 4.26
C LYS A 619 -9.67 26.83 3.94
N ASP A 620 -8.43 26.57 3.61
CA ASP A 620 -7.47 27.56 3.14
C ASP A 620 -6.61 26.90 2.06
N PHE A 621 -6.63 27.43 0.86
CA PHE A 621 -5.84 26.95 -0.24
C PHE A 621 -5.61 28.05 -1.26
N ALA A 622 -4.40 28.59 -1.29
CA ALA A 622 -3.99 29.58 -2.26
C ALA A 622 -3.11 28.94 -3.33
N ASP A 623 -3.36 29.25 -4.59
CA ASP A 623 -2.52 28.83 -5.70
C ASP A 623 -1.08 29.32 -5.47
N PRO A 624 -0.09 28.43 -5.37
CA PRO A 624 1.30 28.82 -5.13
C PRO A 624 1.91 29.69 -6.24
N ILE A 625 1.35 29.63 -7.46
CA ILE A 625 1.84 30.37 -8.62
C ILE A 625 1.36 31.81 -8.63
N ASP A 626 0.07 32.05 -8.41
CA ASP A 626 -0.54 33.36 -8.59
C ASP A 626 -1.40 33.85 -7.40
N GLY A 627 -1.53 33.03 -6.36
CA GLY A 627 -2.24 33.37 -5.12
C GLY A 627 -3.76 33.36 -5.22
N ARG A 628 -4.34 32.80 -6.29
CA ARG A 628 -5.79 32.63 -6.41
C ARG A 628 -6.33 31.67 -5.34
N ASP A 629 -7.55 31.87 -4.94
CA ASP A 629 -8.27 30.96 -4.04
C ASP A 629 -8.64 29.66 -4.78
N LEU A 630 -8.15 28.53 -4.26
CA LEU A 630 -8.38 27.18 -4.77
C LEU A 630 -9.27 26.32 -3.83
N THR A 631 -9.90 26.93 -2.82
CA THR A 631 -10.74 26.19 -1.85
C THR A 631 -11.94 25.47 -2.48
N PHE A 632 -12.30 25.80 -3.72
CA PHE A 632 -13.35 25.12 -4.48
C PHE A 632 -12.95 23.76 -5.07
N LEU A 633 -11.64 23.41 -5.05
CA LEU A 633 -11.17 22.13 -5.53
C LEU A 633 -11.54 21.01 -4.54
N LYS A 634 -11.72 19.79 -5.05
CA LYS A 634 -11.89 18.58 -4.25
C LYS A 634 -10.53 18.01 -3.85
N LEU A 635 -10.48 17.34 -2.69
CA LEU A 635 -9.30 16.56 -2.31
C LEU A 635 -9.10 15.38 -3.26
N ARG A 636 -7.85 15.09 -3.59
CA ARG A 636 -7.51 13.95 -4.44
C ARG A 636 -7.78 12.63 -3.71
N ARG A 637 -8.30 11.61 -4.42
CA ARG A 637 -8.58 10.26 -3.89
C ARG A 637 -9.50 10.26 -2.67
N ALA A 638 -10.45 11.18 -2.63
CA ALA A 638 -11.44 11.36 -1.56
C ALA A 638 -12.87 11.18 -2.11
N PRO A 639 -13.27 9.95 -2.48
CA PRO A 639 -14.62 9.69 -3.00
C PRO A 639 -15.67 9.94 -1.91
N ASP A 640 -16.82 10.51 -2.29
CA ASP A 640 -17.91 10.80 -1.35
C ASP A 640 -18.51 9.52 -0.75
N MET A 641 -18.46 8.40 -1.49
CA MET A 641 -18.96 7.10 -1.04
C MET A 641 -18.06 5.94 -1.50
N THR A 642 -17.86 5.00 -0.59
CA THR A 642 -17.35 3.66 -0.90
C THR A 642 -18.31 2.62 -0.30
N ALA A 643 -18.57 1.52 -1.01
CA ALA A 643 -19.42 0.46 -0.50
C ALA A 643 -18.95 -0.91 -1.01
N THR A 644 -19.11 -1.93 -0.16
CA THR A 644 -18.83 -3.31 -0.52
C THR A 644 -19.93 -4.21 0.00
N ILE A 645 -20.35 -5.19 -0.82
CA ILE A 645 -21.26 -6.26 -0.43
C ILE A 645 -20.69 -7.58 -0.92
N ALA A 646 -20.37 -8.48 0.00
CA ALA A 646 -19.72 -9.75 -0.30
C ALA A 646 -20.44 -10.94 0.37
N PRO A 647 -21.46 -11.54 -0.29
CA PRO A 647 -22.09 -12.77 0.15
C PRO A 647 -21.22 -14.00 -0.14
N THR A 648 -21.17 -14.93 0.78
CA THR A 648 -20.61 -16.27 0.62
C THR A 648 -21.67 -17.29 1.00
N TYR A 649 -21.80 -18.35 0.19
CA TYR A 649 -22.68 -19.48 0.52
C TYR A 649 -21.92 -20.79 0.39
N GLU A 650 -21.96 -21.58 1.46
CA GLU A 650 -21.27 -22.87 1.61
C GLU A 650 -22.27 -24.00 1.74
N TRP A 651 -22.00 -25.16 1.13
CA TRP A 651 -22.82 -26.37 1.26
C TRP A 651 -21.99 -27.63 1.00
N ASP A 652 -22.45 -28.74 1.60
CA ASP A 652 -21.83 -30.03 1.36
C ASP A 652 -22.31 -30.62 0.02
N MET A 653 -21.38 -31.10 -0.80
CA MET A 653 -21.65 -31.71 -2.08
C MET A 653 -20.60 -32.74 -2.46
N LEU A 654 -21.00 -33.89 -3.02
CA LEU A 654 -20.09 -34.94 -3.56
C LEU A 654 -19.06 -35.44 -2.55
N GLY A 655 -19.38 -35.42 -1.26
CA GLY A 655 -18.46 -35.83 -0.19
C GLY A 655 -17.37 -34.83 0.17
N GLY A 656 -17.47 -33.61 -0.33
CA GLY A 656 -16.65 -32.47 0.00
C GLY A 656 -17.50 -31.24 0.30
N GLN A 657 -16.86 -30.09 0.46
CA GLN A 657 -17.50 -28.81 0.71
C GLN A 657 -17.38 -27.93 -0.54
N MET A 658 -18.49 -27.31 -0.94
CA MET A 658 -18.52 -26.28 -1.98
C MET A 658 -18.85 -24.93 -1.35
N TRP A 659 -18.28 -23.86 -1.91
CA TRP A 659 -18.72 -22.51 -1.61
C TRP A 659 -18.60 -21.61 -2.82
N VAL A 660 -19.51 -20.64 -2.87
CA VAL A 660 -19.47 -19.53 -3.83
C VAL A 660 -19.33 -18.24 -3.05
N THR A 661 -18.40 -17.40 -3.49
CA THR A 661 -18.25 -16.02 -3.00
C THR A 661 -18.47 -15.08 -4.18
N ALA A 662 -19.25 -14.04 -3.98
CA ALA A 662 -19.37 -12.92 -4.90
C ALA A 662 -19.07 -11.63 -4.13
N SER A 663 -18.58 -10.61 -4.82
CA SER A 663 -18.41 -9.28 -4.24
C SER A 663 -18.82 -8.21 -5.25
N TRP A 664 -19.42 -7.16 -4.74
CA TRP A 664 -19.65 -5.92 -5.43
C TRP A 664 -18.96 -4.80 -4.68
N HIS A 665 -18.14 -4.04 -5.40
CA HIS A 665 -17.41 -2.90 -4.89
C HIS A 665 -17.85 -1.66 -5.63
N TYR A 666 -18.21 -0.63 -4.88
CA TYR A 666 -18.56 0.68 -5.38
C TYR A 666 -17.58 1.72 -4.85
N ILE A 667 -17.06 2.54 -5.74
CA ILE A 667 -16.29 3.75 -5.41
C ILE A 667 -16.89 4.88 -6.23
N ASP A 668 -17.27 5.97 -5.60
CA ASP A 668 -17.80 7.16 -6.24
C ASP A 668 -16.72 7.88 -7.09
N GLU A 669 -17.12 8.81 -7.92
CA GLU A 669 -16.17 9.61 -8.69
C GLU A 669 -15.10 10.24 -7.80
N LEU A 670 -13.87 10.30 -8.28
CA LEU A 670 -12.76 10.87 -7.52
C LEU A 670 -11.77 11.63 -8.40
N GLU A 671 -11.15 12.63 -7.81
CA GLU A 671 -10.14 13.44 -8.46
C GLU A 671 -8.76 12.79 -8.33
N LEU A 672 -8.00 12.78 -9.43
CA LEU A 672 -6.64 12.21 -9.46
C LEU A 672 -5.56 13.29 -9.54
N THR A 673 -5.87 14.47 -10.07
CA THR A 673 -4.89 15.54 -10.30
C THR A 673 -5.09 16.75 -9.39
N PHE A 674 -4.04 17.57 -9.25
CA PHE A 674 -4.00 18.73 -8.37
C PHE A 674 -5.12 19.75 -8.69
N TYR A 675 -5.30 20.10 -9.97
CA TYR A 675 -6.31 21.08 -10.39
C TYR A 675 -7.67 20.46 -10.74
N ASN A 676 -7.90 19.20 -10.38
CA ASN A 676 -9.12 18.45 -10.69
C ASN A 676 -9.44 18.48 -12.18
N SER A 677 -8.48 18.12 -13.01
CA SER A 677 -8.64 18.14 -14.47
C SER A 677 -9.72 17.17 -14.92
N PRO A 678 -10.72 17.61 -15.70
CA PRO A 678 -11.81 16.74 -16.13
C PRO A 678 -11.37 15.50 -16.93
N GLN A 679 -10.18 15.57 -17.54
CA GLN A 679 -9.59 14.47 -18.32
C GLN A 679 -9.06 13.33 -17.46
N SER A 680 -8.76 13.61 -16.21
CA SER A 680 -8.23 12.65 -15.22
C SER A 680 -9.20 12.38 -14.07
N GLN A 681 -10.40 12.92 -14.11
CA GLN A 681 -11.44 12.56 -13.15
C GLN A 681 -11.79 11.08 -13.33
N ASN A 682 -11.62 10.29 -12.29
CA ASN A 682 -11.98 8.88 -12.33
C ASN A 682 -13.50 8.75 -12.14
N PRO A 683 -14.22 8.11 -13.07
CA PRO A 683 -15.67 7.94 -12.95
C PRO A 683 -16.03 7.02 -11.78
N GLU A 684 -17.30 6.99 -11.40
CA GLU A 684 -17.81 6.00 -10.45
C GLU A 684 -17.49 4.58 -10.93
N GLN A 685 -17.18 3.69 -10.00
CA GLN A 685 -16.76 2.33 -10.30
C GLN A 685 -17.74 1.32 -9.70
N ASN A 686 -18.09 0.32 -10.50
CA ASN A 686 -18.97 -0.77 -10.12
C ASN A 686 -18.32 -2.11 -10.47
N VAL A 687 -17.44 -2.60 -9.60
CA VAL A 687 -16.65 -3.82 -9.84
C VAL A 687 -17.34 -5.02 -9.23
N PHE A 688 -17.49 -6.09 -10.03
CA PHE A 688 -18.03 -7.37 -9.59
C PHE A 688 -16.97 -8.46 -9.71
N ASP A 689 -16.80 -9.23 -8.63
CA ASP A 689 -15.93 -10.41 -8.59
C ASP A 689 -16.71 -11.61 -8.11
N ALA A 690 -16.28 -12.80 -8.52
CA ALA A 690 -16.90 -14.04 -8.06
C ALA A 690 -15.92 -15.22 -8.09
N SER A 691 -16.14 -16.17 -7.17
CA SER A 691 -15.44 -17.47 -7.22
C SER A 691 -16.39 -18.62 -6.88
N LEU A 692 -16.08 -19.78 -7.46
CA LEU A 692 -16.69 -21.07 -7.12
C LEU A 692 -15.58 -22.03 -6.69
N ASN A 693 -15.72 -22.61 -5.52
CA ASN A 693 -14.70 -23.42 -4.90
C ASN A 693 -15.27 -24.79 -4.51
N TYR A 694 -14.46 -25.84 -4.64
CA TYR A 694 -14.76 -27.17 -4.19
C TYR A 694 -13.57 -27.75 -3.44
N GLN A 695 -13.76 -28.09 -2.18
CA GLN A 695 -12.76 -28.72 -1.34
C GLN A 695 -13.14 -30.20 -1.09
N PHE A 696 -12.20 -31.07 -1.41
CA PHE A 696 -12.30 -32.49 -1.09
C PHE A 696 -11.01 -32.93 -0.38
N ASN A 697 -11.12 -33.35 0.88
CA ASN A 697 -9.98 -33.59 1.76
C ASN A 697 -9.08 -32.32 1.82
N ASN A 698 -7.81 -32.49 1.49
CA ASN A 698 -6.80 -31.42 1.50
C ASN A 698 -6.63 -30.71 0.15
N THR A 699 -7.50 -31.01 -0.82
CA THR A 699 -7.45 -30.45 -2.16
C THR A 699 -8.60 -29.48 -2.39
N THR A 700 -8.30 -28.25 -2.84
CA THR A 700 -9.30 -27.25 -3.26
C THR A 700 -9.14 -26.94 -4.73
N LEU A 701 -10.24 -27.01 -5.47
CA LEU A 701 -10.35 -26.53 -6.86
C LEU A 701 -11.16 -25.25 -6.84
N SER A 702 -10.65 -24.21 -7.48
CA SER A 702 -11.32 -22.90 -7.58
C SER A 702 -11.42 -22.45 -9.03
N ALA A 703 -12.57 -21.88 -9.39
CA ALA A 703 -12.73 -21.06 -10.59
C ALA A 703 -13.07 -19.64 -10.12
N TYR A 704 -12.40 -18.63 -10.65
CA TYR A 704 -12.59 -17.25 -10.24
C TYR A 704 -12.64 -16.31 -11.42
N GLY A 705 -13.27 -15.16 -11.22
CA GLY A 705 -13.24 -14.02 -12.13
C GLY A 705 -13.24 -12.72 -11.33
N MET A 706 -12.37 -11.81 -11.73
CA MET A 706 -12.23 -10.46 -11.16
C MET A 706 -12.61 -9.43 -12.22
N ASN A 707 -13.12 -8.31 -11.77
CA ASN A 707 -13.66 -7.26 -12.64
C ASN A 707 -14.59 -7.84 -13.72
N LEU A 708 -15.56 -8.68 -13.33
CA LEU A 708 -16.50 -9.34 -14.24
C LEU A 708 -17.40 -8.35 -14.98
N SER A 709 -17.62 -7.16 -14.41
CA SER A 709 -18.27 -6.02 -15.05
C SER A 709 -17.46 -5.44 -16.20
N ASP A 710 -16.15 -5.72 -16.25
CA ASP A 710 -15.22 -5.12 -17.19
C ASP A 710 -15.23 -3.59 -17.10
N GLU A 711 -15.20 -3.11 -15.86
CA GLU A 711 -15.31 -1.71 -15.48
C GLU A 711 -14.16 -0.90 -16.06
N ASP A 712 -14.47 0.25 -16.62
CA ASP A 712 -13.52 1.18 -17.22
C ASP A 712 -13.19 2.29 -16.22
N SER A 713 -11.98 2.25 -15.67
CA SER A 713 -11.54 3.22 -14.67
C SER A 713 -10.02 3.38 -14.66
N TRP A 714 -9.57 4.49 -14.09
CA TRP A 714 -8.17 4.85 -14.02
C TRP A 714 -7.58 4.51 -12.66
N SER A 715 -6.34 4.04 -12.62
CA SER A 715 -5.52 3.97 -11.39
C SER A 715 -4.70 5.24 -11.19
N VAL A 716 -4.32 5.88 -12.28
CA VAL A 716 -3.53 7.11 -12.33
C VAL A 716 -4.16 8.13 -13.25
N GLY A 717 -4.08 9.39 -12.88
CA GLY A 717 -4.24 10.56 -13.72
C GLY A 717 -3.18 11.58 -13.33
N PHE A 718 -2.50 12.17 -14.30
CA PHE A 718 -1.46 13.15 -14.05
C PHE A 718 -1.46 14.23 -15.14
N ASP A 719 -1.39 15.50 -14.69
CA ASP A 719 -1.28 16.67 -15.53
C ASP A 719 0.18 17.11 -15.63
N VAL A 720 0.78 16.97 -16.78
CA VAL A 720 2.14 17.43 -17.03
C VAL A 720 2.14 18.95 -17.21
N GLY A 721 2.80 19.68 -16.32
CA GLY A 721 2.91 21.12 -16.38
C GLY A 721 1.61 21.89 -16.22
N ALA A 722 0.74 21.42 -15.37
CA ALA A 722 -0.57 22.02 -15.18
C ALA A 722 -0.52 23.42 -14.60
N THR A 723 -1.37 24.29 -15.16
CA THR A 723 -1.81 25.54 -14.55
C THR A 723 -3.31 25.61 -14.66
N LEU A 724 -3.97 26.31 -13.76
CA LEU A 724 -5.44 26.42 -13.74
C LEU A 724 -6.02 26.94 -15.07
N ASP A 725 -5.30 27.82 -15.78
CA ASP A 725 -5.79 28.48 -17.01
C ASP A 725 -5.44 27.74 -18.29
N PHE A 726 -4.36 26.94 -18.31
CA PHE A 726 -3.83 26.30 -19.53
C PHE A 726 -4.04 24.79 -19.59
N GLY A 727 -4.57 24.15 -18.52
CA GLY A 727 -4.76 22.70 -18.50
C GLY A 727 -3.45 21.89 -18.66
N GLY A 728 -2.28 22.54 -18.56
CA GLY A 728 -0.97 21.92 -18.69
C GLY A 728 -0.48 21.66 -20.12
N LEU A 729 0.61 20.91 -20.21
CA LEU A 729 1.15 20.46 -21.50
C LEU A 729 0.27 19.35 -22.08
N TRP A 730 0.02 18.30 -21.33
CA TRP A 730 -0.94 17.22 -21.60
C TRP A 730 -1.34 16.54 -20.30
N THR A 731 -2.39 15.72 -20.35
CA THR A 731 -2.81 14.80 -19.29
C THR A 731 -2.59 13.38 -19.76
N TYR A 732 -2.09 12.49 -18.87
CA TYR A 732 -2.09 11.06 -19.11
C TYR A 732 -2.84 10.31 -18.02
N THR A 733 -3.32 9.12 -18.36
CA THR A 733 -3.97 8.20 -17.41
C THR A 733 -3.40 6.80 -17.57
N ALA A 734 -3.49 5.99 -16.51
CA ALA A 734 -3.24 4.57 -16.58
C ALA A 734 -4.54 3.81 -16.26
N THR A 735 -4.90 2.89 -17.14
CA THR A 735 -6.13 2.10 -17.03
C THR A 735 -5.92 0.95 -16.03
N ARG A 736 -6.91 0.67 -15.18
CA ARG A 736 -6.90 -0.52 -14.31
C ARG A 736 -6.96 -1.81 -15.12
N PRO A 737 -6.53 -2.95 -14.53
CA PRO A 737 -6.58 -4.24 -15.22
C PRO A 737 -7.96 -4.59 -15.74
N PRO A 738 -8.05 -5.22 -16.95
CA PRO A 738 -9.32 -5.70 -17.50
C PRO A 738 -9.89 -6.84 -16.69
N ARG A 739 -11.03 -7.36 -17.12
CA ARG A 739 -11.61 -8.59 -16.61
C ARG A 739 -10.60 -9.75 -16.69
N THR A 740 -10.32 -10.34 -15.52
CA THR A 740 -9.48 -11.54 -15.44
C THR A 740 -10.28 -12.71 -14.91
N TYR A 741 -9.93 -13.92 -15.33
CA TYR A 741 -10.55 -15.15 -14.84
C TYR A 741 -9.57 -16.31 -14.95
N GLY A 742 -9.75 -17.30 -14.08
CA GLY A 742 -8.84 -18.44 -14.06
C GLY A 742 -9.32 -19.59 -13.19
N PHE A 743 -8.45 -20.58 -13.13
CA PHE A 743 -8.60 -21.75 -12.28
C PHE A 743 -7.43 -21.85 -11.32
N ARG A 744 -7.69 -22.41 -10.15
CA ARG A 744 -6.67 -22.62 -9.12
C ARG A 744 -6.83 -23.97 -8.49
N LEU A 745 -5.71 -24.66 -8.29
CA LEU A 745 -5.60 -25.91 -7.54
C LEU A 745 -4.76 -25.64 -6.30
N THR A 746 -5.31 -25.88 -5.12
CA THR A 746 -4.57 -25.81 -3.85
C THR A 746 -4.51 -27.19 -3.24
N GLN A 747 -3.32 -27.67 -2.87
CA GLN A 747 -3.10 -28.92 -2.16
C GLN A 747 -2.39 -28.64 -0.85
N LYS A 748 -3.00 -29.05 0.28
CA LYS A 748 -2.36 -29.01 1.61
C LYS A 748 -1.90 -30.42 2.00
N PHE A 749 -0.88 -30.54 2.86
CA PHE A 749 -0.34 -31.82 3.32
C PHE A 749 0.30 -31.70 4.71
#